data_0712bd92ef1904a38425671a4547fa51
#
_entry.id   0712bd92ef1904a38425671a4547fa51
#
_cell.length_a   1.000
_cell.length_b   1.000
_cell.length_c   1.000
_cell.angle_alpha   90.00
_cell.angle_beta   90.00
_cell.angle_gamma   90.00
#
_symmetry.space_group_name_H-M   'P 1'
#
loop_
_entity.id
_entity.type
_entity.pdbx_description
1 polymer ?
#
loop_
_entity_poly.entity_id
_entity_poly.type
_entity_poly.pdbx_seq_one_letter_code
_entity_poly.pdbx_strand_id
1 'polypeptide(L)'
;MKKFKFIKFLALFLALLVATFLILDQIYPLNLDALKKDEAKILLDKNGEIINMKLSSDGIWRFHEQSFPNSLKQCVVLFEDRYFYYHFGVNFASIFRAFFHNLRSDNRIGASTITMQVARMLEPSDRSYKNKIREIFRAFQLELHFSKDEILNLYLNLAPYGGNIEGAKAASFFYFGKELNELSYAQAALLSTIPKNPNKNRLDRVSNINALKNRVIKMLYKANLIDLSAFKRAQAEPFKNVRIRAVVNASDYANVAFKNQISKASLDLNLQKDMLKILKDAMFSLKAKNANNAAAVVIDNKKMSVVAFIGSHDERARDGKNSALNMKRNTGSTLKPFIYSLALDSGLITPSSQLIDTQIYVNEYVPKNFSNDFLGLVSAKDALNFSLNIPVINLDLKLKDNSLYELLEKVNLVDENKEFYGSSIVLGSAEMSLIDLAHLYTIYANEGVYRPLEFAGKNYKNEDKNITLISPQSAYLTAKMMSEASRSYLKNAWQYAQNTPKIAFKTGTSANSRDLYAIGVNENYTIAVWVGNFNAEKTDKLTGLNDVSKIVFDMFKITAQRQNLEFMSEPEGIERVPTCLDVFNYEQCRKMAVDERIAGVELANKCESLRGEELEFLIKNGFLDKDEVKNSPCAEVYKDKKPVFAYPYDGEEIVTDENVTQIMLKCYAFLGDEIYLKVDDLNFSKIENASEKRLDLTLGEHTLKCLDQNSNQSEITIKLRR
;
A
#
# COMPACT_ATOMS: atom_id res chain seq x y z
N MET A 1 32.01 77.27 -29.99
CA MET A 1 32.06 76.20 -31.00
C MET A 1 32.75 74.92 -30.52
N LYS A 2 33.91 74.88 -29.85
CA LYS A 2 34.62 73.66 -29.40
C LYS A 2 33.82 72.83 -28.39
N LYS A 3 33.12 73.45 -27.40
CA LYS A 3 32.29 72.75 -26.44
C LYS A 3 31.07 71.99 -27.09
N PHE A 4 30.47 72.62 -28.14
CA PHE A 4 29.33 72.03 -28.85
C PHE A 4 29.73 70.80 -29.74
N LYS A 5 30.93 70.90 -30.37
CA LYS A 5 31.52 69.78 -31.13
C LYS A 5 31.89 68.64 -30.21
N PHE A 6 32.40 68.90 -29.00
CA PHE A 6 32.73 67.88 -28.00
C PHE A 6 31.48 67.21 -27.47
N ILE A 7 30.38 67.93 -27.20
CA ILE A 7 29.11 67.38 -26.79
C ILE A 7 28.52 66.45 -27.87
N LYS A 8 28.54 66.88 -29.15
CA LYS A 8 28.08 66.02 -30.28
C LYS A 8 28.92 64.80 -30.47
N PHE A 9 30.26 64.91 -30.33
CA PHE A 9 31.13 63.71 -30.38
C PHE A 9 30.88 62.79 -29.24
N LEU A 10 30.68 63.22 -28.01
CA LEU A 10 30.38 62.45 -26.86
C LEU A 10 29.00 61.73 -27.02
N ALA A 11 27.99 62.43 -27.53
CA ALA A 11 26.67 61.88 -27.80
C ALA A 11 26.72 60.78 -28.89
N LEU A 12 27.47 61.00 -29.99
CA LEU A 12 27.66 60.01 -31.04
C LEU A 12 28.41 58.78 -30.55
N PHE A 13 29.45 58.95 -29.74
CA PHE A 13 30.20 57.89 -29.11
C PHE A 13 29.32 57.08 -28.17
N LEU A 14 28.48 57.75 -27.37
CA LEU A 14 27.52 57.02 -26.48
C LEU A 14 26.47 56.30 -27.28
N ALA A 15 25.94 56.84 -28.34
CA ALA A 15 24.99 56.21 -29.24
C ALA A 15 25.61 54.94 -29.90
N LEU A 16 26.89 55.02 -30.32
CA LEU A 16 27.61 53.88 -30.89
C LEU A 16 27.82 52.77 -29.85
N LEU A 17 28.16 53.13 -28.61
CA LEU A 17 28.28 52.17 -27.51
C LEU A 17 26.95 51.44 -27.22
N VAL A 18 25.84 52.20 -27.18
CA VAL A 18 24.50 51.63 -26.99
C VAL A 18 24.12 50.74 -28.15
N ALA A 19 24.34 51.17 -29.40
CA ALA A 19 24.07 50.36 -30.59
C ALA A 19 24.90 49.06 -30.58
N THR A 20 26.20 49.16 -30.27
CA THR A 20 27.07 47.98 -30.14
C THR A 20 26.58 47.05 -29.05
N PHE A 21 26.15 47.58 -27.90
CA PHE A 21 25.61 46.78 -26.82
C PHE A 21 24.32 46.03 -27.26
N LEU A 22 23.39 46.71 -27.92
CA LEU A 22 22.15 46.10 -28.41
C LEU A 22 22.41 45.00 -29.48
N ILE A 23 23.41 45.22 -30.36
CA ILE A 23 23.82 44.17 -31.32
C ILE A 23 24.41 42.95 -30.57
N LEU A 24 25.29 43.19 -29.60
CA LEU A 24 25.88 42.14 -28.79
C LEU A 24 24.85 41.41 -27.94
N ASP A 25 23.80 42.08 -27.50
CA ASP A 25 22.69 41.48 -26.77
C ASP A 25 21.94 40.45 -27.62
N GLN A 26 21.70 40.77 -28.91
CA GLN A 26 21.07 39.84 -29.86
C GLN A 26 21.98 38.65 -30.23
N ILE A 27 23.30 38.91 -30.38
CA ILE A 27 24.26 37.84 -30.75
C ILE A 27 24.53 36.88 -29.56
N TYR A 28 24.54 37.41 -28.35
CA TYR A 28 24.84 36.70 -27.11
C TYR A 28 23.71 36.85 -26.10
N PRO A 29 22.53 36.25 -26.33
CA PRO A 29 21.40 36.40 -25.42
C PRO A 29 21.69 35.85 -24.01
N LEU A 30 20.91 36.30 -23.03
CA LEU A 30 20.99 35.79 -21.66
C LEU A 30 20.66 34.31 -21.62
N ASN A 31 21.50 33.53 -20.96
CA ASN A 31 21.17 32.13 -20.63
C ASN A 31 20.35 32.09 -19.34
N LEU A 32 19.09 31.68 -19.46
CA LEU A 32 18.14 31.53 -18.35
C LEU A 32 17.92 30.08 -17.92
N ASP A 33 18.73 29.12 -18.35
CA ASP A 33 18.55 27.70 -18.03
C ASP A 33 18.66 27.41 -16.53
N ALA A 34 19.38 28.26 -15.79
CA ALA A 34 19.42 28.16 -14.33
C ALA A 34 18.04 28.32 -13.66
N LEU A 35 17.11 29.03 -14.33
CA LEU A 35 15.73 29.25 -13.84
C LEU A 35 14.79 28.06 -14.14
N LYS A 36 15.20 27.15 -15.04
CA LYS A 36 14.41 25.98 -15.45
C LYS A 36 14.72 24.74 -14.62
N LYS A 37 15.63 24.84 -13.65
CA LYS A 37 15.98 23.70 -12.78
C LYS A 37 14.79 23.28 -11.95
N ASP A 38 14.64 21.97 -11.74
CA ASP A 38 13.58 21.41 -10.93
C ASP A 38 13.69 21.80 -9.44
N GLU A 39 12.55 21.84 -8.79
CA GLU A 39 12.44 22.15 -7.37
C GLU A 39 12.55 20.91 -6.49
N ALA A 40 12.92 21.11 -5.26
CA ALA A 40 12.72 20.12 -4.20
C ALA A 40 11.22 19.90 -3.97
N LYS A 41 10.85 18.71 -3.56
CA LYS A 41 9.44 18.35 -3.35
C LYS A 41 9.16 18.17 -1.86
N ILE A 42 7.99 18.65 -1.44
CA ILE A 42 7.45 18.45 -0.09
C ILE A 42 6.11 17.74 -0.25
N LEU A 43 5.91 16.67 0.51
CA LEU A 43 4.62 15.98 0.62
C LEU A 43 4.04 16.26 2.01
N LEU A 44 2.85 16.82 2.03
CA LEU A 44 2.08 17.09 3.23
C LEU A 44 1.01 16.00 3.45
N ASP A 45 0.70 15.74 4.72
CA ASP A 45 -0.41 14.88 5.10
C ASP A 45 -1.76 15.61 4.99
N LYS A 46 -2.85 14.90 5.30
CA LYS A 46 -4.21 15.49 5.30
C LYS A 46 -4.35 16.72 6.22
N ASN A 47 -3.54 16.82 7.28
CA ASN A 47 -3.57 17.89 8.28
C ASN A 47 -2.57 19.01 7.96
N GLY A 48 -1.72 18.86 6.92
CA GLY A 48 -0.67 19.82 6.56
C GLY A 48 0.69 19.56 7.22
N GLU A 49 0.87 18.41 7.90
CA GLU A 49 2.16 18.01 8.43
C GLU A 49 3.05 17.39 7.34
N ILE A 50 4.36 17.60 7.43
CA ILE A 50 5.30 17.11 6.42
C ILE A 50 5.49 15.59 6.59
N ILE A 51 5.06 14.83 5.60
CA ILE A 51 5.31 13.39 5.49
C ILE A 51 6.74 13.15 5.03
N ASN A 52 7.12 13.79 3.91
CA ASN A 52 8.38 13.49 3.25
C ASN A 52 8.88 14.70 2.45
N MET A 53 10.20 14.75 2.26
CA MET A 53 10.88 15.77 1.49
C MET A 53 11.90 15.13 0.56
N LYS A 54 11.92 15.56 -0.70
CA LYS A 54 12.86 15.08 -1.72
C LYS A 54 13.62 16.24 -2.34
N LEU A 55 14.93 16.10 -2.45
CA LEU A 55 15.81 17.04 -3.15
C LEU A 55 15.43 17.15 -4.63
N SER A 56 15.77 18.29 -5.24
CA SER A 56 15.82 18.43 -6.70
C SER A 56 16.80 17.41 -7.32
N SER A 57 16.76 17.25 -8.62
CA SER A 57 17.59 16.28 -9.35
C SER A 57 19.09 16.51 -9.19
N ASP A 58 19.50 17.77 -9.00
CA ASP A 58 20.89 18.18 -8.75
C ASP A 58 21.30 18.16 -7.26
N GLY A 59 20.44 17.62 -6.37
CA GLY A 59 20.74 17.45 -4.96
C GLY A 59 20.61 18.73 -4.10
N ILE A 60 19.89 19.72 -4.58
CA ILE A 60 19.72 21.03 -3.96
C ILE A 60 18.32 21.14 -3.32
N TRP A 61 18.24 21.78 -2.17
CA TRP A 61 16.98 22.26 -1.60
C TRP A 61 16.65 23.61 -2.22
N ARG A 62 15.75 23.63 -3.18
CA ARG A 62 15.31 24.80 -3.95
C ARG A 62 13.78 24.83 -3.99
N PHE A 63 13.22 25.98 -3.60
CA PHE A 63 11.80 26.29 -3.72
C PHE A 63 11.69 27.69 -4.36
N HIS A 64 11.08 27.78 -5.52
CA HIS A 64 10.88 29.07 -6.18
C HIS A 64 9.75 29.87 -5.54
N GLU A 65 9.88 31.20 -5.58
CA GLU A 65 8.85 32.12 -5.13
C GLU A 65 8.72 33.27 -6.13
N GLN A 66 7.46 33.65 -6.39
CA GLN A 66 7.18 34.73 -7.34
C GLN A 66 7.40 36.12 -6.74
N SER A 67 7.15 36.25 -5.44
CA SER A 67 7.28 37.53 -4.73
C SER A 67 7.84 37.31 -3.32
N PHE A 68 8.61 38.28 -2.84
CA PHE A 68 9.25 38.24 -1.53
C PHE A 68 8.79 39.40 -0.64
N PRO A 69 8.71 39.21 0.70
CA PRO A 69 8.30 40.25 1.64
C PRO A 69 9.23 41.47 1.57
N ASN A 70 8.65 42.65 1.69
CA ASN A 70 9.39 43.91 1.67
C ASN A 70 10.48 43.98 2.76
N SER A 71 10.21 43.40 3.96
CA SER A 71 11.20 43.32 5.03
C SER A 71 12.48 42.61 4.61
N LEU A 72 12.37 41.48 3.86
CA LEU A 72 13.53 40.75 3.36
C LEU A 72 14.23 41.53 2.21
N LYS A 73 13.46 42.07 1.26
CA LYS A 73 13.97 42.88 0.16
C LYS A 73 14.81 44.07 0.68
N GLN A 74 14.28 44.79 1.65
CA GLN A 74 14.96 45.91 2.31
C GLN A 74 16.27 45.49 3.01
N CYS A 75 16.25 44.39 3.73
CA CYS A 75 17.45 43.85 4.37
C CYS A 75 18.54 43.50 3.36
N VAL A 76 18.17 42.82 2.27
CA VAL A 76 19.14 42.43 1.21
C VAL A 76 19.69 43.63 0.49
N VAL A 77 18.86 44.56 0.06
CA VAL A 77 19.30 45.80 -0.65
C VAL A 77 20.24 46.60 0.24
N LEU A 78 19.90 46.85 1.50
CA LEU A 78 20.76 47.61 2.39
C LEU A 78 22.10 46.92 2.68
N PHE A 79 22.12 45.61 2.77
CA PHE A 79 23.30 44.85 3.15
C PHE A 79 24.24 44.58 1.97
N GLU A 80 23.67 44.22 0.79
CA GLU A 80 24.43 43.81 -0.38
C GLU A 80 24.68 44.98 -1.36
N ASP A 81 23.66 45.82 -1.58
CA ASP A 81 23.74 46.87 -2.59
C ASP A 81 22.81 48.08 -2.28
N ARG A 82 23.27 48.96 -1.38
CA ARG A 82 22.46 50.08 -0.87
C ARG A 82 21.88 50.99 -1.95
N TYR A 83 22.54 51.09 -3.10
CA TYR A 83 22.16 51.98 -4.22
C TYR A 83 21.55 51.20 -5.38
N PHE A 84 21.06 49.99 -5.15
CA PHE A 84 20.50 49.06 -6.15
C PHE A 84 19.51 49.72 -7.12
N TYR A 85 18.58 50.50 -6.61
CA TYR A 85 17.57 51.19 -7.42
C TYR A 85 18.07 52.43 -8.19
N TYR A 86 19.32 52.87 -7.96
CA TYR A 86 19.87 54.11 -8.51
C TYR A 86 20.94 53.92 -9.59
N HIS A 87 21.34 52.70 -9.87
CA HIS A 87 22.32 52.41 -10.92
C HIS A 87 21.76 51.37 -11.92
N PHE A 88 22.30 51.37 -13.13
CA PHE A 88 21.94 50.42 -14.19
C PHE A 88 22.91 49.24 -14.19
N GLY A 89 22.64 48.25 -13.33
CA GLY A 89 23.35 46.98 -13.19
C GLY A 89 24.74 47.07 -12.54
N VAL A 90 25.47 48.14 -12.70
CA VAL A 90 26.84 48.32 -12.23
C VAL A 90 26.99 49.63 -11.48
N ASN A 91 27.57 49.59 -10.28
CA ASN A 91 27.87 50.80 -9.49
C ASN A 91 29.33 51.17 -9.65
N PHE A 92 29.62 52.06 -10.63
CA PHE A 92 30.98 52.53 -10.94
C PHE A 92 31.65 53.23 -9.75
N ALA A 93 30.91 54.01 -8.97
CA ALA A 93 31.46 54.68 -7.78
C ALA A 93 31.95 53.64 -6.74
N SER A 94 31.21 52.55 -6.56
CA SER A 94 31.64 51.47 -5.68
C SER A 94 32.86 50.71 -6.23
N ILE A 95 32.95 50.53 -7.54
CA ILE A 95 34.14 49.93 -8.19
C ILE A 95 35.37 50.77 -7.97
N PHE A 96 35.30 52.09 -8.22
CA PHE A 96 36.41 52.99 -7.97
C PHE A 96 36.83 53.03 -6.51
N ARG A 97 35.86 53.11 -5.60
CA ARG A 97 36.13 53.03 -4.16
C ARG A 97 36.84 51.73 -3.77
N ALA A 98 36.35 50.58 -4.25
CA ALA A 98 36.96 49.29 -3.96
C ALA A 98 38.37 49.17 -4.55
N PHE A 99 38.59 49.68 -5.78
CA PHE A 99 39.90 49.67 -6.42
C PHE A 99 40.94 50.44 -5.58
N PHE A 100 40.65 51.69 -5.20
CA PHE A 100 41.57 52.48 -4.39
C PHE A 100 41.77 51.97 -2.97
N HIS A 101 40.70 51.37 -2.36
CA HIS A 101 40.84 50.76 -1.05
C HIS A 101 41.75 49.51 -1.11
N ASN A 102 41.56 48.66 -2.11
CA ASN A 102 42.32 47.40 -2.26
C ASN A 102 43.77 47.61 -2.68
N LEU A 103 44.11 48.83 -3.21
CA LEU A 103 45.50 49.25 -3.41
C LEU A 103 46.20 49.65 -2.12
N ARG A 104 45.45 50.07 -1.08
CA ARG A 104 45.98 50.66 0.16
C ARG A 104 45.83 49.75 1.38
N SER A 105 45.07 48.66 1.26
CA SER A 105 44.75 47.79 2.38
C SER A 105 44.71 46.35 1.95
N ASP A 106 45.25 45.44 2.78
CA ASP A 106 45.18 44.00 2.60
C ASP A 106 43.76 43.45 2.82
N ASN A 107 42.88 44.19 3.50
CA ASN A 107 41.48 43.87 3.66
C ASN A 107 40.66 44.22 2.39
N ARG A 108 40.58 43.28 1.47
CA ARG A 108 39.89 43.45 0.20
C ARG A 108 38.37 43.65 0.39
N ILE A 109 37.85 44.74 -0.19
CA ILE A 109 36.41 45.01 -0.29
C ILE A 109 35.90 44.71 -1.70
N GLY A 110 34.68 44.13 -1.79
CA GLY A 110 34.01 43.88 -3.05
C GLY A 110 33.14 45.06 -3.49
N ALA A 111 32.91 45.16 -4.81
CA ALA A 111 32.03 46.16 -5.42
C ALA A 111 30.99 45.53 -6.35
N SER A 112 30.68 44.24 -6.20
CA SER A 112 29.69 43.61 -7.03
C SER A 112 28.27 44.01 -6.56
N THR A 113 27.44 44.44 -7.50
CA THR A 113 26.03 44.77 -7.29
C THR A 113 25.17 43.50 -7.20
N ILE A 114 23.91 43.60 -6.75
CA ILE A 114 22.93 42.51 -6.78
C ILE A 114 22.79 41.98 -8.21
N THR A 115 22.64 42.87 -9.23
CA THR A 115 22.52 42.46 -10.63
C THR A 115 23.72 41.66 -11.13
N MET A 116 24.96 42.10 -10.76
CA MET A 116 26.18 41.32 -11.09
C MET A 116 26.24 39.98 -10.40
N GLN A 117 25.71 39.84 -9.18
CA GLN A 117 25.61 38.56 -8.49
C GLN A 117 24.60 37.65 -9.19
N VAL A 118 23.44 38.15 -9.64
CA VAL A 118 22.48 37.40 -10.46
C VAL A 118 23.14 36.93 -11.75
N ALA A 119 23.85 37.80 -12.49
CA ALA A 119 24.56 37.42 -13.70
C ALA A 119 25.53 36.26 -13.48
N ARG A 120 26.29 36.26 -12.38
CA ARG A 120 27.20 35.19 -12.01
C ARG A 120 26.49 33.91 -11.58
N MET A 121 25.31 33.99 -10.96
CA MET A 121 24.52 32.79 -10.57
C MET A 121 23.84 32.13 -11.78
N LEU A 122 23.45 32.90 -12.78
CA LEU A 122 22.94 32.41 -14.04
C LEU A 122 24.02 31.73 -14.88
N GLU A 123 25.24 32.33 -14.97
CA GLU A 123 26.39 31.80 -15.70
C GLU A 123 27.61 31.66 -14.77
N PRO A 124 27.70 30.60 -13.97
CA PRO A 124 28.84 30.39 -13.06
C PRO A 124 30.17 30.32 -13.84
N SER A 125 31.18 31.04 -13.38
CA SER A 125 32.50 31.07 -14.01
C SER A 125 33.61 31.34 -12.99
N ASP A 126 34.85 30.99 -13.35
CA ASP A 126 36.02 31.23 -12.52
C ASP A 126 36.29 32.71 -12.29
N ARG A 127 36.95 33.04 -11.18
CA ARG A 127 37.32 34.42 -10.81
C ARG A 127 38.50 34.92 -11.66
N SER A 128 38.20 35.49 -12.82
CA SER A 128 39.16 36.13 -13.70
C SER A 128 38.69 37.55 -14.12
N TYR A 129 39.60 38.39 -14.57
CA TYR A 129 39.26 39.73 -15.12
C TYR A 129 38.34 39.61 -16.35
N LYS A 130 38.60 38.60 -17.21
CA LYS A 130 37.77 38.32 -18.39
C LYS A 130 36.34 38.03 -18.00
N ASN A 131 36.14 37.13 -17.02
CA ASN A 131 34.81 36.78 -16.54
C ASN A 131 34.14 37.94 -15.79
N LYS A 132 34.93 38.84 -15.16
CA LYS A 132 34.37 40.03 -14.54
C LYS A 132 33.81 41.03 -15.56
N ILE A 133 34.45 41.16 -16.75
CA ILE A 133 33.91 41.96 -17.85
C ILE A 133 32.62 41.30 -18.40
N ARG A 134 32.60 39.98 -18.55
CA ARG A 134 31.40 39.24 -18.95
C ARG A 134 30.26 39.45 -17.95
N GLU A 135 30.53 39.40 -16.64
CA GLU A 135 29.56 39.64 -15.57
C GLU A 135 28.97 41.05 -15.68
N ILE A 136 29.79 42.08 -15.98
CA ILE A 136 29.34 43.44 -16.21
C ILE A 136 28.42 43.53 -17.43
N PHE A 137 28.80 42.89 -18.54
CA PHE A 137 27.97 42.85 -19.75
C PHE A 137 26.61 42.17 -19.47
N ARG A 138 26.62 41.00 -18.80
CA ARG A 138 25.41 40.30 -18.40
C ARG A 138 24.55 41.11 -17.42
N ALA A 139 25.15 41.89 -16.54
CA ALA A 139 24.42 42.77 -15.63
C ALA A 139 23.65 43.87 -16.40
N PHE A 140 24.24 44.46 -17.47
CA PHE A 140 23.53 45.41 -18.33
C PHE A 140 22.38 44.74 -19.11
N GLN A 141 22.57 43.50 -19.60
CA GLN A 141 21.49 42.77 -20.26
C GLN A 141 20.33 42.48 -19.29
N LEU A 142 20.61 42.08 -18.05
CA LEU A 142 19.58 41.87 -17.03
C LEU A 142 18.75 43.12 -16.79
N GLU A 143 19.39 44.29 -16.70
CA GLU A 143 18.70 45.59 -16.51
C GLU A 143 17.93 46.06 -17.75
N LEU A 144 18.30 45.58 -18.95
CA LEU A 144 17.55 45.82 -20.17
C LEU A 144 16.25 44.99 -20.23
N HIS A 145 16.31 43.72 -19.78
CA HIS A 145 15.24 42.77 -19.96
C HIS A 145 14.35 42.59 -18.73
N PHE A 146 14.81 42.99 -17.54
CA PHE A 146 14.10 42.80 -16.26
C PHE A 146 14.05 44.13 -15.48
N SER A 147 12.93 44.34 -14.80
CA SER A 147 12.80 45.41 -13.81
C SER A 147 13.66 45.14 -12.57
N LYS A 148 13.92 46.18 -11.78
CA LYS A 148 14.66 46.06 -10.52
C LYS A 148 14.08 45.04 -9.57
N ASP A 149 12.75 44.98 -9.44
CA ASP A 149 12.08 44.04 -8.56
C ASP A 149 12.17 42.60 -9.06
N GLU A 150 12.12 42.40 -10.37
CA GLU A 150 12.34 41.07 -10.96
C GLU A 150 13.79 40.62 -10.75
N ILE A 151 14.78 41.47 -10.94
CA ILE A 151 16.19 41.15 -10.66
C ILE A 151 16.39 40.80 -9.18
N LEU A 152 15.75 41.52 -8.26
CA LEU A 152 15.82 41.23 -6.84
C LEU A 152 15.14 39.89 -6.49
N ASN A 153 14.01 39.58 -7.14
CA ASN A 153 13.35 38.28 -7.00
C ASN A 153 14.22 37.13 -7.55
N LEU A 154 14.88 37.34 -8.70
CA LEU A 154 15.87 36.39 -9.23
C LEU A 154 17.01 36.16 -8.25
N TYR A 155 17.57 37.23 -7.66
CA TYR A 155 18.59 37.13 -6.63
C TYR A 155 18.13 36.28 -5.45
N LEU A 156 16.95 36.55 -4.92
CA LEU A 156 16.40 35.84 -3.75
C LEU A 156 16.07 34.35 -4.03
N ASN A 157 15.78 34.01 -5.30
CA ASN A 157 15.59 32.63 -5.71
C ASN A 157 16.89 31.85 -5.94
N LEU A 158 17.93 32.51 -6.46
CA LEU A 158 19.18 31.88 -6.88
C LEU A 158 20.30 31.95 -5.84
N ALA A 159 20.19 32.83 -4.86
CA ALA A 159 21.27 33.06 -3.89
C ALA A 159 21.54 31.78 -3.06
N PRO A 160 22.84 31.45 -2.83
CA PRO A 160 23.22 30.31 -2.00
C PRO A 160 23.11 30.67 -0.52
N TYR A 161 22.46 29.79 0.26
CA TYR A 161 22.29 29.96 1.70
C TYR A 161 23.10 28.97 2.53
N GLY A 162 24.10 28.33 1.92
CA GLY A 162 25.06 27.43 2.58
C GLY A 162 24.65 25.97 2.55
N GLY A 163 25.67 25.12 2.39
CA GLY A 163 25.48 23.71 2.09
C GLY A 163 24.76 23.53 0.74
N ASN A 164 23.68 22.77 0.75
CA ASN A 164 22.85 22.52 -0.42
C ASN A 164 21.49 23.29 -0.37
N ILE A 165 21.48 24.50 0.20
CA ILE A 165 20.30 25.36 0.25
C ILE A 165 20.47 26.50 -0.77
N GLU A 166 19.55 26.62 -1.71
CA GLU A 166 19.44 27.68 -2.71
C GLU A 166 18.07 28.36 -2.60
N GLY A 167 18.08 29.68 -2.59
CA GLY A 167 16.89 30.51 -2.48
C GLY A 167 16.44 30.81 -1.04
N ALA A 168 15.89 32.03 -0.86
CA ALA A 168 15.47 32.52 0.44
C ALA A 168 14.30 31.73 1.04
N LYS A 169 13.40 31.17 0.21
CA LYS A 169 12.29 30.34 0.67
C LYS A 169 12.80 29.05 1.32
N ALA A 170 13.70 28.34 0.67
CA ALA A 170 14.33 27.16 1.25
C ALA A 170 15.11 27.51 2.53
N ALA A 171 15.81 28.64 2.54
CA ALA A 171 16.55 29.11 3.71
C ALA A 171 15.62 29.46 4.89
N SER A 172 14.50 30.13 4.64
CA SER A 172 13.47 30.42 5.66
C SER A 172 12.96 29.15 6.31
N PHE A 173 12.62 28.16 5.49
CA PHE A 173 12.16 26.87 5.97
C PHE A 173 13.22 26.14 6.82
N PHE A 174 14.44 25.97 6.27
CA PHE A 174 15.44 25.16 6.97
C PHE A 174 16.09 25.83 8.19
N TYR A 175 16.11 27.15 8.27
CA TYR A 175 16.69 27.86 9.42
C TYR A 175 15.64 28.31 10.45
N PHE A 176 14.39 28.51 10.06
CA PHE A 176 13.35 29.05 10.95
C PHE A 176 12.08 28.20 11.01
N GLY A 177 11.84 27.28 10.05
CA GLY A 177 10.59 26.53 9.94
C GLY A 177 9.39 27.40 9.61
N LYS A 178 9.60 28.48 8.82
CA LYS A 178 8.59 29.49 8.55
C LYS A 178 8.44 29.78 7.07
N GLU A 179 7.22 30.15 6.71
CA GLU A 179 6.98 30.80 5.42
C GLU A 179 7.61 32.20 5.40
N LEU A 180 7.91 32.71 4.21
CA LEU A 180 8.60 33.99 4.05
C LEU A 180 7.87 35.19 4.68
N ASN A 181 6.54 35.20 4.61
CA ASN A 181 5.71 36.29 5.16
C ASN A 181 5.65 36.29 6.70
N GLU A 182 6.05 35.20 7.34
CA GLU A 182 6.10 35.06 8.80
C GLU A 182 7.45 35.46 9.40
N LEU A 183 8.41 35.86 8.55
CA LEU A 183 9.74 36.28 9.00
C LEU A 183 9.69 37.60 9.77
N SER A 184 10.25 37.59 10.97
CA SER A 184 10.56 38.84 11.67
C SER A 184 11.67 39.62 10.99
N TYR A 185 11.79 40.93 11.28
CA TYR A 185 12.92 41.72 10.84
C TYR A 185 14.27 41.16 11.29
N ALA A 186 14.34 40.50 12.45
CA ALA A 186 15.54 39.83 12.92
C ALA A 186 15.92 38.64 12.05
N GLN A 187 14.94 37.84 11.68
CA GLN A 187 15.12 36.65 10.82
C GLN A 187 15.47 37.07 9.38
N ALA A 188 14.75 38.06 8.82
CA ALA A 188 15.06 38.62 7.50
C ALA A 188 16.47 39.23 7.44
N ALA A 189 16.89 39.95 8.49
CA ALA A 189 18.23 40.47 8.63
C ALA A 189 19.31 39.36 8.66
N LEU A 190 19.05 38.26 9.35
CA LEU A 190 19.98 37.12 9.34
C LEU A 190 20.10 36.51 7.96
N LEU A 191 18.96 36.20 7.29
CA LEU A 191 18.99 35.65 5.93
C LEU A 191 19.78 36.53 4.96
N SER A 192 19.61 37.86 5.01
CA SER A 192 20.32 38.79 4.10
C SER A 192 21.85 38.69 4.22
N THR A 193 22.40 38.19 5.33
CA THR A 193 23.86 38.12 5.56
C THR A 193 24.51 36.87 5.00
N ILE A 194 23.74 35.83 4.73
CA ILE A 194 24.29 34.50 4.37
C ILE A 194 24.89 34.49 2.98
N PRO A 195 24.24 35.03 1.89
CA PRO A 195 24.73 34.90 0.53
C PRO A 195 26.12 35.48 0.31
N LYS A 196 26.52 36.49 1.11
CA LYS A 196 27.83 37.11 1.04
C LYS A 196 28.99 36.12 1.28
N ASN A 197 28.82 35.17 2.17
CA ASN A 197 29.75 34.09 2.42
C ASN A 197 28.96 32.86 2.93
N PRO A 198 28.34 32.08 2.03
CA PRO A 198 27.33 31.09 2.39
C PRO A 198 27.80 30.06 3.40
N ASN A 199 29.05 29.60 3.29
CA ASN A 199 29.58 28.55 4.19
C ASN A 199 30.01 29.10 5.55
N LYS A 200 30.52 30.35 5.59
CA LYS A 200 30.97 30.98 6.85
C LYS A 200 29.79 31.55 7.64
N ASN A 201 28.81 32.13 6.95
CA ASN A 201 27.66 32.81 7.56
C ASN A 201 26.47 31.88 7.77
N ARG A 202 26.61 30.55 7.56
CA ARG A 202 25.56 29.59 7.86
C ARG A 202 25.09 29.72 9.30
N LEU A 203 23.77 29.85 9.49
CA LEU A 203 23.20 30.13 10.80
C LEU A 203 23.41 29.00 11.81
N ASP A 204 23.61 27.77 11.34
CA ASP A 204 23.91 26.60 12.18
C ASP A 204 25.41 26.47 12.56
N ARG A 205 26.28 27.34 12.04
CA ARG A 205 27.75 27.28 12.24
C ARG A 205 28.38 28.59 12.69
N VAL A 206 27.74 29.73 12.41
CA VAL A 206 28.31 31.05 12.69
C VAL A 206 28.43 31.30 14.20
N SER A 207 29.59 31.72 14.67
CA SER A 207 29.89 31.96 16.10
C SER A 207 29.27 33.26 16.63
N ASN A 208 29.13 34.29 15.79
CA ASN A 208 28.65 35.62 16.24
C ASN A 208 27.39 36.04 15.45
N ILE A 209 26.32 35.28 15.59
CA ILE A 209 25.06 35.48 14.87
C ILE A 209 24.39 36.82 15.23
N ASN A 210 24.47 37.23 16.51
CA ASN A 210 23.88 38.47 16.98
C ASN A 210 24.57 39.72 16.40
N ALA A 211 25.89 39.69 16.19
CA ALA A 211 26.58 40.81 15.56
C ALA A 211 26.14 40.98 14.10
N LEU A 212 25.97 39.88 13.35
CA LEU A 212 25.46 39.96 11.97
C LEU A 212 24.04 40.52 11.94
N LYS A 213 23.14 39.97 12.74
CA LYS A 213 21.77 40.45 12.91
C LYS A 213 21.71 41.94 13.23
N ASN A 214 22.37 42.34 14.31
CA ASN A 214 22.31 43.71 14.81
C ASN A 214 22.91 44.72 13.84
N ARG A 215 23.90 44.32 13.03
CA ARG A 215 24.44 45.17 11.96
C ARG A 215 23.37 45.56 10.94
N VAL A 216 22.60 44.58 10.43
CA VAL A 216 21.56 44.87 9.42
C VAL A 216 20.39 45.63 10.04
N ILE A 217 19.95 45.26 11.25
CA ILE A 217 18.86 45.94 11.97
C ILE A 217 19.25 47.43 12.21
N LYS A 218 20.49 47.70 12.59
CA LYS A 218 20.99 49.06 12.74
C LYS A 218 20.99 49.86 11.41
N MET A 219 21.26 49.16 10.29
CA MET A 219 21.18 49.77 8.95
C MET A 219 19.74 50.15 8.59
N LEU A 220 18.76 49.23 8.86
CA LEU A 220 17.33 49.51 8.64
C LEU A 220 16.84 50.72 9.45
N TYR A 221 17.19 50.77 10.74
CA TYR A 221 16.82 51.89 11.60
C TYR A 221 17.43 53.23 11.13
N LYS A 222 18.73 53.23 10.76
CA LYS A 222 19.40 54.42 10.20
C LYS A 222 18.85 54.90 8.86
N ALA A 223 18.24 53.98 8.09
CA ALA A 223 17.57 54.28 6.84
C ALA A 223 16.09 54.69 7.02
N ASN A 224 15.61 54.82 8.24
CA ASN A 224 14.21 55.09 8.62
C ASN A 224 13.20 54.11 8.01
N LEU A 225 13.60 52.83 7.80
CA LEU A 225 12.75 51.78 7.30
C LEU A 225 12.01 51.01 8.40
N ILE A 226 12.48 51.15 9.65
CA ILE A 226 11.83 50.63 10.87
C ILE A 226 11.87 51.69 11.97
N ASP A 227 10.84 51.71 12.81
CA ASP A 227 10.78 52.59 13.97
C ASP A 227 11.65 52.09 15.14
N LEU A 228 11.74 52.89 16.21
CA LEU A 228 12.53 52.54 17.38
C LEU A 228 12.00 51.30 18.11
N SER A 229 10.68 51.10 18.09
CA SER A 229 10.03 49.96 18.73
C SER A 229 10.38 48.64 17.99
N ALA A 230 10.24 48.63 16.65
CA ALA A 230 10.65 47.51 15.81
C ALA A 230 12.16 47.25 15.91
N PHE A 231 12.98 48.30 15.95
CA PHE A 231 14.43 48.18 16.15
C PHE A 231 14.76 47.44 17.46
N LYS A 232 14.17 47.89 18.60
CA LYS A 232 14.42 47.27 19.91
C LYS A 232 13.94 45.82 19.95
N ARG A 233 12.72 45.53 19.42
CA ARG A 233 12.19 44.17 19.33
C ARG A 233 13.10 43.25 18.53
N ALA A 234 13.48 43.67 17.32
CA ALA A 234 14.34 42.86 16.43
C ALA A 234 15.75 42.65 17.03
N GLN A 235 16.28 43.65 17.74
CA GLN A 235 17.56 43.51 18.42
C GLN A 235 17.51 42.52 19.58
N ALA A 236 16.43 42.50 20.36
CA ALA A 236 16.24 41.63 21.51
C ALA A 236 15.85 40.21 21.13
N GLU A 237 15.34 40.00 19.91
CA GLU A 237 14.87 38.69 19.46
C GLU A 237 15.99 37.63 19.50
N PRO A 238 15.81 36.53 20.29
CA PRO A 238 16.82 35.49 20.35
C PRO A 238 16.78 34.60 19.10
N PHE A 239 17.93 34.08 18.73
CA PHE A 239 18.03 33.09 17.66
C PHE A 239 18.68 31.81 18.19
N LYS A 240 18.07 30.65 17.87
CA LYS A 240 18.64 29.34 18.11
C LYS A 240 19.44 28.89 16.89
N ASN A 241 20.69 28.52 17.13
CA ASN A 241 21.60 28.06 16.06
C ASN A 241 21.27 26.61 15.69
N VAL A 242 20.20 26.41 14.94
CA VAL A 242 19.68 25.10 14.52
C VAL A 242 19.36 25.10 13.04
N ARG A 243 19.60 24.00 12.38
CA ARG A 243 19.10 23.70 11.03
C ARG A 243 18.10 22.56 11.11
N ILE A 244 16.90 22.76 10.59
CA ILE A 244 15.88 21.73 10.48
C ILE A 244 16.41 20.65 9.53
N ARG A 245 16.29 19.40 9.95
CA ARG A 245 16.63 18.25 9.12
C ARG A 245 15.47 17.94 8.18
N ALA A 246 15.79 17.45 6.99
CA ALA A 246 14.78 16.96 6.06
C ALA A 246 14.00 15.81 6.71
N VAL A 247 12.69 15.85 6.54
CA VAL A 247 11.77 14.83 7.04
C VAL A 247 11.65 13.72 6.00
N VAL A 248 11.80 12.46 6.43
CA VAL A 248 11.66 11.28 5.58
C VAL A 248 10.82 10.26 6.33
N ASN A 249 9.55 10.18 6.00
CA ASN A 249 8.61 9.19 6.50
C ASN A 249 7.86 8.57 5.31
N ALA A 250 7.30 7.38 5.47
CA ALA A 250 6.47 6.70 4.48
C ALA A 250 7.08 6.77 3.05
N SER A 251 8.37 6.39 2.92
CA SER A 251 9.16 6.59 1.68
C SER A 251 8.48 6.00 0.44
N ASP A 252 7.88 4.80 0.54
CA ASP A 252 7.22 4.13 -0.58
C ASP A 252 5.99 4.91 -1.05
N TYR A 253 5.13 5.31 -0.12
CA TYR A 253 3.97 6.14 -0.41
C TYR A 253 4.38 7.50 -1.01
N ALA A 254 5.38 8.16 -0.41
CA ALA A 254 5.87 9.45 -0.86
C ALA A 254 6.48 9.39 -2.28
N ASN A 255 7.19 8.32 -2.62
CA ASN A 255 7.73 8.14 -3.96
C ASN A 255 6.63 8.07 -5.04
N VAL A 256 5.52 7.38 -4.75
CA VAL A 256 4.36 7.35 -5.65
C VAL A 256 3.70 8.71 -5.74
N ALA A 257 3.49 9.40 -4.60
CA ALA A 257 2.92 10.75 -4.56
C ALA A 257 3.76 11.76 -5.37
N PHE A 258 5.09 11.74 -5.22
CA PHE A 258 5.99 12.59 -6.00
C PHE A 258 5.98 12.28 -7.48
N LYS A 259 5.86 11.00 -7.88
CA LYS A 259 5.69 10.60 -9.28
C LYS A 259 4.36 11.12 -9.84
N ASN A 260 3.31 11.10 -9.04
CA ASN A 260 1.99 11.63 -9.39
C ASN A 260 1.90 13.17 -9.30
N GLN A 261 2.98 13.86 -8.91
CA GLN A 261 3.06 15.32 -8.72
C GLN A 261 2.12 15.83 -7.60
N ILE A 262 1.89 15.03 -6.58
CA ILE A 262 1.04 15.37 -5.44
C ILE A 262 1.89 16.03 -4.35
N SER A 263 1.39 17.13 -3.81
CA SER A 263 2.00 17.88 -2.70
C SER A 263 1.23 17.70 -1.37
N LYS A 264 -0.04 17.27 -1.42
CA LYS A 264 -0.87 16.98 -0.24
C LYS A 264 -1.62 15.68 -0.47
N ALA A 265 -1.57 14.77 0.49
CA ALA A 265 -2.09 13.41 0.39
C ALA A 265 -3.13 13.10 1.47
N SER A 266 -3.89 12.02 1.28
CA SER A 266 -4.87 11.48 2.22
C SER A 266 -4.25 10.85 3.48
N LEU A 267 -2.97 10.50 3.45
CA LEU A 267 -2.25 9.86 4.55
C LEU A 267 -2.32 10.70 5.84
N ASP A 268 -2.53 10.04 6.98
CA ASP A 268 -2.45 10.62 8.33
C ASP A 268 -1.10 10.25 8.94
N LEU A 269 -0.20 11.24 9.09
CA LEU A 269 1.16 10.99 9.56
C LEU A 269 1.22 10.45 10.99
N ASN A 270 0.28 10.85 11.84
CA ASN A 270 0.25 10.37 13.22
C ASN A 270 -0.25 8.93 13.28
N LEU A 271 -1.27 8.59 12.48
CA LEU A 271 -1.72 7.20 12.33
C LEU A 271 -0.62 6.32 11.75
N GLN A 272 0.07 6.80 10.70
CA GLN A 272 1.22 6.12 10.09
C GLN A 272 2.31 5.76 11.11
N LYS A 273 2.66 6.71 11.99
CA LYS A 273 3.67 6.51 13.04
C LYS A 273 3.22 5.48 14.09
N ASP A 274 1.95 5.53 14.50
CA ASP A 274 1.41 4.58 15.47
C ASP A 274 1.35 3.15 14.89
N MET A 275 0.88 3.01 13.64
CA MET A 275 0.85 1.71 12.95
C MET A 275 2.26 1.14 12.78
N LEU A 276 3.22 1.97 12.37
CA LEU A 276 4.62 1.56 12.25
C LEU A 276 5.22 1.12 13.59
N LYS A 277 4.88 1.80 14.68
CA LYS A 277 5.32 1.43 16.02
C LYS A 277 4.80 0.05 16.43
N ILE A 278 3.49 -0.19 16.29
CA ILE A 278 2.87 -1.49 16.59
C ILE A 278 3.57 -2.60 15.79
N LEU A 279 3.81 -2.36 14.50
CA LEU A 279 4.44 -3.34 13.63
C LEU A 279 5.88 -3.65 14.06
N LYS A 280 6.66 -2.62 14.40
CA LYS A 280 8.03 -2.79 14.91
C LYS A 280 8.09 -3.55 16.23
N ASP A 281 7.17 -3.22 17.16
CA ASP A 281 7.10 -3.88 18.47
C ASP A 281 6.76 -5.37 18.31
N ALA A 282 5.83 -5.71 17.42
CA ALA A 282 5.48 -7.10 17.10
C ALA A 282 6.65 -7.85 16.44
N MET A 283 7.34 -7.22 15.48
CA MET A 283 8.45 -7.84 14.75
C MET A 283 9.66 -8.14 15.64
N PHE A 284 9.80 -7.46 16.77
CA PHE A 284 10.86 -7.77 17.75
C PHE A 284 10.79 -9.23 18.22
N SER A 285 9.61 -9.75 18.48
CA SER A 285 9.41 -11.14 18.89
C SER A 285 9.39 -12.12 17.72
N LEU A 286 8.83 -11.72 16.56
CA LEU A 286 8.67 -12.59 15.40
C LEU A 286 10.00 -12.87 14.68
N LYS A 287 10.96 -11.97 14.79
CA LYS A 287 12.30 -12.15 14.22
C LYS A 287 13.00 -13.43 14.73
N ALA A 288 12.79 -13.81 16.00
CA ALA A 288 13.33 -15.05 16.56
C ALA A 288 12.75 -16.31 15.89
N LYS A 289 11.65 -16.18 15.15
CA LYS A 289 10.98 -17.25 14.39
C LYS A 289 11.17 -17.09 12.88
N ASN A 290 12.29 -16.54 12.46
CA ASN A 290 12.66 -16.30 11.06
C ASN A 290 11.63 -15.47 10.26
N ALA A 291 10.93 -14.52 10.88
CA ALA A 291 10.15 -13.51 10.18
C ALA A 291 10.90 -12.18 10.21
N ASN A 292 11.41 -11.73 9.07
CA ASN A 292 12.31 -10.56 9.00
C ASN A 292 11.64 -9.31 8.45
N ASN A 293 10.47 -9.44 7.82
CA ASN A 293 9.79 -8.34 7.14
C ASN A 293 8.32 -8.33 7.50
N ALA A 294 7.74 -7.13 7.52
CA ALA A 294 6.33 -6.93 7.69
C ALA A 294 5.87 -5.67 6.98
N ALA A 295 4.63 -5.67 6.53
CA ALA A 295 3.97 -4.56 5.88
C ALA A 295 2.55 -4.38 6.41
N ALA A 296 2.00 -3.17 6.29
CA ALA A 296 0.63 -2.88 6.69
C ALA A 296 0.02 -1.80 5.81
N VAL A 297 -1.29 -1.88 5.59
CA VAL A 297 -2.08 -0.86 4.92
C VAL A 297 -3.36 -0.59 5.71
N VAL A 298 -3.74 0.67 5.83
CA VAL A 298 -4.99 1.12 6.45
C VAL A 298 -5.77 1.94 5.43
N ILE A 299 -6.99 1.51 5.15
CA ILE A 299 -7.92 2.19 4.25
C ILE A 299 -9.06 2.79 5.09
N ASP A 300 -9.38 4.05 4.86
CA ASP A 300 -10.62 4.70 5.32
C ASP A 300 -11.73 4.27 4.37
N ASN A 301 -12.65 3.41 4.83
CA ASN A 301 -13.69 2.81 4.00
C ASN A 301 -14.75 3.82 3.54
N LYS A 302 -14.99 4.89 4.32
CA LYS A 302 -15.97 5.93 3.95
C LYS A 302 -15.44 6.82 2.83
N LYS A 303 -14.14 7.15 2.88
CA LYS A 303 -13.48 8.01 1.88
C LYS A 303 -12.87 7.22 0.73
N MET A 304 -12.75 5.91 0.86
CA MET A 304 -12.01 5.05 -0.05
C MET A 304 -10.61 5.59 -0.32
N SER A 305 -9.85 5.82 0.73
CA SER A 305 -8.49 6.35 0.63
C SER A 305 -7.53 5.66 1.59
N VAL A 306 -6.29 5.47 1.14
CA VAL A 306 -5.22 4.92 1.98
C VAL A 306 -4.74 6.00 2.95
N VAL A 307 -4.97 5.79 4.24
CA VAL A 307 -4.62 6.74 5.31
C VAL A 307 -3.36 6.37 6.08
N ALA A 308 -2.88 5.13 5.95
CA ALA A 308 -1.54 4.71 6.37
C ALA A 308 -1.03 3.58 5.47
N PHE A 309 0.25 3.63 5.11
CA PHE A 309 0.92 2.63 4.28
C PHE A 309 2.35 2.37 4.75
N ILE A 310 2.64 1.15 5.14
CA ILE A 310 3.95 0.69 5.57
C ILE A 310 4.38 -0.44 4.64
N GLY A 311 5.17 -0.11 3.62
CA GLY A 311 5.68 -1.10 2.66
C GLY A 311 6.77 -1.99 3.25
N SER A 312 7.51 -1.49 4.25
CA SER A 312 8.47 -2.23 5.06
C SER A 312 8.53 -1.64 6.47
N HIS A 313 8.52 -2.50 7.49
CA HIS A 313 8.56 -2.05 8.89
C HIS A 313 9.91 -1.46 9.33
N ASP A 314 11.02 -1.88 8.71
CA ASP A 314 12.37 -1.35 8.96
C ASP A 314 13.25 -1.51 7.73
N GLU A 315 13.68 -0.39 7.13
CA GLU A 315 14.59 -0.37 5.97
C GLU A 315 15.97 -0.99 6.27
N ARG A 316 16.34 -1.13 7.56
CA ARG A 316 17.59 -1.74 8.00
C ARG A 316 17.48 -3.23 8.29
N ALA A 317 16.27 -3.78 8.28
CA ALA A 317 16.07 -5.23 8.37
C ALA A 317 16.66 -5.94 7.14
N ARG A 318 16.83 -7.26 7.22
CA ARG A 318 17.22 -8.07 6.06
C ARG A 318 16.22 -7.85 4.94
N ASP A 319 16.69 -7.50 3.77
CA ASP A 319 15.88 -7.13 2.60
C ASP A 319 14.88 -5.95 2.80
N GLY A 320 15.00 -5.23 3.93
CA GLY A 320 14.06 -4.20 4.37
C GLY A 320 13.95 -2.96 3.47
N LYS A 321 14.85 -2.80 2.49
CA LYS A 321 14.73 -1.78 1.44
C LYS A 321 13.71 -2.13 0.36
N ASN A 322 13.27 -3.40 0.29
CA ASN A 322 12.16 -3.81 -0.55
C ASN A 322 10.84 -3.34 0.05
N SER A 323 9.83 -3.24 -0.79
CA SER A 323 8.50 -2.78 -0.40
C SER A 323 7.44 -3.80 -0.79
N ALA A 324 6.45 -3.98 0.07
CA ALA A 324 5.27 -4.78 -0.23
C ALA A 324 4.28 -4.10 -1.20
N LEU A 325 4.56 -2.87 -1.66
CA LEU A 325 3.64 -2.11 -2.53
C LEU A 325 3.22 -2.88 -3.79
N ASN A 326 4.20 -3.44 -4.50
CA ASN A 326 3.96 -4.17 -5.74
C ASN A 326 4.32 -5.67 -5.61
N MET A 327 4.49 -6.16 -4.39
CA MET A 327 4.85 -7.53 -4.14
C MET A 327 3.60 -8.42 -4.14
N LYS A 328 3.40 -9.16 -5.22
CA LYS A 328 2.38 -10.21 -5.26
C LYS A 328 2.87 -11.44 -4.50
N ARG A 329 2.00 -12.02 -3.67
CA ARG A 329 2.26 -13.20 -2.86
C ARG A 329 1.03 -14.06 -2.77
N ASN A 330 1.24 -15.34 -2.50
CA ASN A 330 0.17 -16.29 -2.23
C ASN A 330 -0.67 -15.83 -1.04
N THR A 331 -1.96 -15.62 -1.26
CA THR A 331 -2.90 -15.05 -0.29
C THR A 331 -3.33 -16.00 0.80
N GLY A 332 -3.04 -17.30 0.65
CA GLY A 332 -3.51 -18.34 1.56
C GLY A 332 -5.03 -18.32 1.70
N SER A 333 -5.51 -18.54 2.90
CA SER A 333 -6.94 -18.60 3.20
C SER A 333 -7.67 -17.25 3.25
N THR A 334 -7.05 -16.14 2.84
CA THR A 334 -7.70 -14.82 2.93
C THR A 334 -8.82 -14.64 1.91
N LEU A 335 -8.86 -15.42 0.84
CA LEU A 335 -9.90 -15.33 -0.19
C LEU A 335 -11.17 -16.13 0.14
N LYS A 336 -11.14 -17.01 1.14
CA LYS A 336 -12.28 -17.85 1.51
C LYS A 336 -13.58 -17.08 1.81
N PRO A 337 -13.57 -15.92 2.52
CA PRO A 337 -14.81 -15.21 2.82
C PRO A 337 -15.63 -14.85 1.57
N PHE A 338 -14.97 -14.56 0.44
CA PHE A 338 -15.65 -14.20 -0.81
C PHE A 338 -16.45 -15.36 -1.37
N ILE A 339 -15.96 -16.60 -1.22
CA ILE A 339 -16.68 -17.81 -1.64
C ILE A 339 -17.94 -18.01 -0.78
N TYR A 340 -17.82 -17.80 0.54
CA TYR A 340 -18.99 -17.86 1.43
C TYR A 340 -20.02 -16.79 1.08
N SER A 341 -19.57 -15.58 0.72
CA SER A 341 -20.48 -14.53 0.27
C SER A 341 -21.21 -14.90 -1.03
N LEU A 342 -20.52 -15.44 -2.02
CA LEU A 342 -21.12 -15.94 -3.26
C LEU A 342 -22.09 -17.09 -3.01
N ALA A 343 -21.77 -17.99 -2.07
CA ALA A 343 -22.61 -19.12 -1.69
C ALA A 343 -23.89 -18.66 -0.96
N LEU A 344 -23.83 -17.61 -0.16
CA LEU A 344 -24.99 -16.97 0.46
C LEU A 344 -25.90 -16.31 -0.60
N ASP A 345 -25.32 -15.58 -1.54
CA ASP A 345 -26.05 -14.94 -2.64
C ASP A 345 -26.74 -15.95 -3.57
N SER A 346 -26.12 -17.11 -3.76
CA SER A 346 -26.65 -18.18 -4.60
C SER A 346 -27.63 -19.11 -3.86
N GLY A 347 -27.91 -18.86 -2.58
CA GLY A 347 -28.77 -19.73 -1.78
C GLY A 347 -28.19 -21.12 -1.48
N LEU A 348 -26.89 -21.34 -1.75
CA LEU A 348 -26.23 -22.63 -1.43
C LEU A 348 -26.10 -22.86 0.06
N ILE A 349 -25.99 -21.79 0.84
CA ILE A 349 -25.83 -21.84 2.30
C ILE A 349 -26.58 -20.72 3.00
N THR A 350 -26.81 -20.94 4.29
CA THR A 350 -27.08 -19.94 5.33
C THR A 350 -25.95 -20.02 6.38
N PRO A 351 -25.80 -19.09 7.31
CA PRO A 351 -24.74 -19.13 8.32
C PRO A 351 -24.70 -20.45 9.14
N SER A 352 -25.86 -21.04 9.43
CA SER A 352 -25.97 -22.28 10.19
C SER A 352 -26.03 -23.56 9.33
N SER A 353 -26.03 -23.43 8.00
CA SER A 353 -26.03 -24.61 7.10
C SER A 353 -24.89 -25.56 7.45
N GLN A 354 -25.20 -26.85 7.55
CA GLN A 354 -24.20 -27.88 7.81
C GLN A 354 -23.41 -28.16 6.52
N LEU A 355 -22.12 -27.91 6.56
CA LEU A 355 -21.17 -28.23 5.50
C LEU A 355 -20.42 -29.52 5.84
N ILE A 356 -19.96 -30.20 4.82
CA ILE A 356 -19.24 -31.47 4.95
C ILE A 356 -17.74 -31.21 4.93
N ASP A 357 -17.07 -31.71 5.96
CA ASP A 357 -15.63 -31.66 6.11
C ASP A 357 -15.09 -33.08 6.23
N THR A 358 -14.91 -33.72 5.09
CA THR A 358 -14.42 -35.11 4.98
C THR A 358 -13.31 -35.16 3.94
N GLN A 359 -12.59 -36.27 3.87
CA GLN A 359 -11.64 -36.46 2.77
C GLN A 359 -12.38 -36.47 1.42
N ILE A 360 -11.89 -35.68 0.47
CA ILE A 360 -12.39 -35.64 -0.90
C ILE A 360 -11.23 -35.80 -1.89
N TYR A 361 -11.58 -36.18 -3.11
CA TYR A 361 -10.65 -36.30 -4.23
C TYR A 361 -11.08 -35.32 -5.31
N VAL A 362 -10.16 -34.46 -5.76
CA VAL A 362 -10.37 -33.50 -6.83
C VAL A 362 -9.34 -33.81 -7.91
N ASN A 363 -9.72 -34.62 -8.88
CA ASN A 363 -8.80 -35.28 -9.83
C ASN A 363 -7.66 -35.99 -9.07
N GLU A 364 -6.41 -35.72 -9.38
CA GLU A 364 -5.22 -36.31 -8.72
C GLU A 364 -4.89 -35.62 -7.37
N TYR A 365 -5.59 -34.55 -7.00
CA TYR A 365 -5.32 -33.77 -5.80
C TYR A 365 -6.22 -34.20 -4.65
N VAL A 366 -5.61 -34.50 -3.50
CA VAL A 366 -6.31 -34.84 -2.24
C VAL A 366 -6.12 -33.71 -1.24
N PRO A 367 -7.05 -32.74 -1.21
CA PRO A 367 -6.95 -31.60 -0.30
C PRO A 367 -7.08 -32.06 1.17
N LYS A 368 -6.33 -31.36 2.04
CA LYS A 368 -6.35 -31.58 3.50
C LYS A 368 -6.59 -30.26 4.23
N ASN A 369 -7.18 -30.35 5.41
CA ASN A 369 -7.20 -29.24 6.34
C ASN A 369 -5.80 -29.00 6.92
N PHE A 370 -5.58 -27.81 7.47
CA PHE A 370 -4.29 -27.47 8.09
C PHE A 370 -3.90 -28.38 9.25
N SER A 371 -4.89 -28.87 10.03
CA SER A 371 -4.73 -29.85 11.12
C SER A 371 -4.51 -31.27 10.64
N ASN A 372 -4.75 -31.59 9.37
CA ASN A 372 -4.89 -32.91 8.77
C ASN A 372 -6.08 -33.76 9.32
N ASP A 373 -6.96 -33.15 10.10
CA ASP A 373 -8.17 -33.79 10.65
C ASP A 373 -9.40 -33.31 9.89
N PHE A 374 -10.48 -34.07 9.97
CA PHE A 374 -11.79 -33.76 9.39
C PHE A 374 -12.84 -33.70 10.50
N LEU A 375 -13.69 -32.66 10.47
CA LEU A 375 -14.73 -32.44 11.49
C LEU A 375 -16.09 -33.09 11.19
N GLY A 376 -16.24 -33.72 10.02
CA GLY A 376 -17.50 -34.35 9.60
C GLY A 376 -18.55 -33.31 9.17
N LEU A 377 -19.46 -32.98 10.08
CA LEU A 377 -20.46 -31.93 9.87
C LEU A 377 -20.11 -30.68 10.67
N VAL A 378 -20.11 -29.55 10.01
CA VAL A 378 -19.71 -28.25 10.59
C VAL A 378 -20.57 -27.10 10.03
N SER A 379 -21.00 -26.17 10.88
CA SER A 379 -21.75 -25.01 10.37
C SER A 379 -20.93 -24.19 9.39
N ALA A 380 -21.58 -23.55 8.40
CA ALA A 380 -20.90 -22.66 7.44
C ALA A 380 -20.09 -21.57 8.15
N LYS A 381 -20.65 -20.98 9.22
CA LYS A 381 -19.96 -20.02 10.07
C LYS A 381 -18.70 -20.61 10.69
N ASP A 382 -18.77 -21.78 11.29
CA ASP A 382 -17.61 -22.38 11.96
C ASP A 382 -16.57 -22.86 10.93
N ALA A 383 -16.99 -23.39 9.78
CA ALA A 383 -16.11 -23.77 8.69
C ALA A 383 -15.28 -22.56 8.18
N LEU A 384 -15.90 -21.38 8.04
CA LEU A 384 -15.20 -20.13 7.70
C LEU A 384 -14.24 -19.72 8.82
N ASN A 385 -14.67 -19.75 10.08
CA ASN A 385 -13.90 -19.31 11.23
C ASN A 385 -12.72 -20.22 11.56
N PHE A 386 -12.88 -21.55 11.40
CA PHE A 386 -11.79 -22.52 11.49
C PHE A 386 -10.93 -22.56 10.23
N SER A 387 -11.36 -21.83 9.18
CA SER A 387 -10.62 -21.75 7.91
C SER A 387 -10.43 -23.11 7.24
N LEU A 388 -11.43 -23.98 7.32
CA LEU A 388 -11.39 -25.33 6.73
C LEU A 388 -11.23 -25.25 5.21
N ASN A 389 -10.51 -26.21 4.64
CA ASN A 389 -10.23 -26.26 3.21
C ASN A 389 -11.32 -26.99 2.43
N ILE A 390 -11.79 -28.13 2.97
CA ILE A 390 -12.72 -28.99 2.23
C ILE A 390 -14.09 -28.35 2.00
N PRO A 391 -14.73 -27.74 3.02
CA PRO A 391 -16.03 -27.10 2.81
C PRO A 391 -15.97 -25.98 1.75
N VAL A 392 -14.91 -25.18 1.74
CA VAL A 392 -14.80 -24.06 0.81
C VAL A 392 -14.51 -24.53 -0.62
N ILE A 393 -13.73 -25.58 -0.83
CA ILE A 393 -13.53 -26.20 -2.15
C ILE A 393 -14.87 -26.72 -2.70
N ASN A 394 -15.64 -27.42 -1.88
CA ASN A 394 -16.96 -27.91 -2.26
C ASN A 394 -17.93 -26.77 -2.61
N LEU A 395 -17.90 -25.68 -1.88
CA LEU A 395 -18.72 -24.50 -2.20
C LEU A 395 -18.34 -23.87 -3.54
N ASP A 396 -17.04 -23.65 -3.79
CA ASP A 396 -16.56 -23.05 -5.04
C ASP A 396 -16.90 -23.90 -6.26
N LEU A 397 -16.75 -25.22 -6.16
CA LEU A 397 -17.15 -26.17 -7.22
C LEU A 397 -18.65 -26.10 -7.53
N LYS A 398 -19.51 -25.86 -6.52
CA LYS A 398 -20.96 -25.70 -6.70
C LYS A 398 -21.37 -24.37 -7.30
N LEU A 399 -20.55 -23.33 -7.14
CA LEU A 399 -20.80 -22.01 -7.70
C LEU A 399 -20.62 -21.94 -9.23
N LYS A 400 -19.92 -22.88 -9.84
CA LYS A 400 -19.71 -23.00 -11.30
C LYS A 400 -19.20 -21.69 -11.95
N ASP A 401 -20.05 -21.03 -12.75
CA ASP A 401 -19.73 -19.78 -13.46
C ASP A 401 -19.86 -18.52 -12.58
N ASN A 402 -20.16 -18.67 -11.29
CA ASN A 402 -20.18 -17.59 -10.31
C ASN A 402 -19.18 -17.87 -9.19
N SER A 403 -18.04 -18.46 -9.51
CA SER A 403 -17.00 -18.88 -8.57
C SER A 403 -16.09 -17.72 -8.15
N LEU A 404 -15.12 -18.01 -7.28
CA LEU A 404 -14.12 -17.02 -6.88
C LEU A 404 -13.33 -16.45 -8.05
N TYR A 405 -13.05 -17.28 -9.07
CA TYR A 405 -12.31 -16.83 -10.25
C TYR A 405 -13.03 -15.66 -10.95
N GLU A 406 -14.31 -15.82 -11.27
CA GLU A 406 -15.11 -14.79 -11.95
C GLU A 406 -15.24 -13.52 -11.09
N LEU A 407 -15.33 -13.64 -9.77
CA LEU A 407 -15.34 -12.47 -8.88
C LEU A 407 -14.03 -11.68 -9.00
N LEU A 408 -12.90 -12.37 -8.96
CA LEU A 408 -11.58 -11.74 -9.04
C LEU A 408 -11.29 -11.18 -10.44
N GLU A 409 -11.76 -11.85 -11.50
CA GLU A 409 -11.62 -11.41 -12.90
C GLU A 409 -12.34 -10.07 -13.14
N LYS A 410 -13.56 -9.88 -12.58
CA LYS A 410 -14.32 -8.61 -12.69
C LYS A 410 -13.55 -7.38 -12.21
N VAL A 411 -12.58 -7.57 -11.32
CA VAL A 411 -11.74 -6.50 -10.73
C VAL A 411 -10.26 -6.62 -11.07
N ASN A 412 -9.92 -7.38 -12.11
CA ASN A 412 -8.57 -7.57 -12.62
C ASN A 412 -7.54 -8.02 -11.55
N LEU A 413 -7.95 -8.97 -10.70
CA LEU A 413 -7.11 -9.53 -9.64
C LEU A 413 -6.65 -10.97 -9.90
N VAL A 414 -6.80 -11.46 -11.14
CA VAL A 414 -6.21 -12.70 -11.65
C VAL A 414 -5.29 -12.38 -12.81
N ASP A 415 -4.18 -13.09 -12.91
CA ASP A 415 -3.18 -12.89 -13.97
C ASP A 415 -3.26 -13.99 -15.05
N GLU A 416 -3.80 -15.16 -14.70
CA GLU A 416 -3.88 -16.36 -15.54
C GLU A 416 -5.33 -16.80 -15.72
N ASN A 417 -5.60 -17.75 -16.60
CA ASN A 417 -6.94 -18.27 -16.87
C ASN A 417 -7.44 -19.21 -15.76
N LYS A 418 -8.74 -19.53 -15.79
CA LYS A 418 -9.41 -20.35 -14.78
C LYS A 418 -8.80 -21.76 -14.65
N GLU A 419 -8.43 -22.35 -15.76
CA GLU A 419 -7.84 -23.71 -15.83
C GLU A 419 -6.48 -23.77 -15.14
N PHE A 420 -5.67 -22.72 -15.24
CA PHE A 420 -4.38 -22.61 -14.56
C PHE A 420 -4.52 -22.69 -13.04
N TYR A 421 -5.50 -21.98 -12.48
CA TYR A 421 -5.71 -21.96 -11.04
C TYR A 421 -6.43 -23.22 -10.54
N GLY A 422 -7.42 -23.72 -11.28
CA GLY A 422 -8.29 -24.81 -10.85
C GLY A 422 -8.80 -24.59 -9.42
N SER A 423 -8.99 -25.68 -8.67
CA SER A 423 -9.43 -25.61 -7.26
C SER A 423 -8.40 -25.01 -6.30
N SER A 424 -7.16 -24.78 -6.72
CA SER A 424 -6.14 -24.18 -5.86
C SER A 424 -6.37 -22.69 -5.58
N ILE A 425 -7.19 -22.01 -6.40
CA ILE A 425 -7.52 -20.59 -6.22
C ILE A 425 -8.13 -20.31 -4.85
N VAL A 426 -8.97 -21.22 -4.34
CA VAL A 426 -9.63 -21.08 -3.03
C VAL A 426 -8.66 -21.19 -1.86
N LEU A 427 -7.48 -21.77 -2.11
CA LEU A 427 -6.40 -21.92 -1.14
C LEU A 427 -5.32 -20.85 -1.30
N GLY A 428 -5.54 -19.88 -2.20
CA GLY A 428 -4.74 -18.67 -2.33
C GLY A 428 -3.67 -18.72 -3.42
N SER A 429 -3.78 -19.58 -4.44
CA SER A 429 -2.83 -19.59 -5.58
C SER A 429 -2.91 -18.32 -6.44
N ALA A 430 -4.01 -17.55 -6.36
CA ALA A 430 -4.07 -16.21 -6.92
C ALA A 430 -3.22 -15.26 -6.06
N GLU A 431 -2.04 -14.88 -6.58
CA GLU A 431 -1.12 -13.98 -5.90
C GLU A 431 -1.61 -12.53 -5.97
N MET A 432 -1.57 -11.83 -4.84
CA MET A 432 -2.00 -10.43 -4.75
C MET A 432 -1.01 -9.60 -3.95
N SER A 433 -0.96 -8.30 -4.24
CA SER A 433 -0.30 -7.35 -3.35
C SER A 433 -1.13 -7.11 -2.09
N LEU A 434 -0.50 -6.64 -1.02
CA LEU A 434 -1.19 -6.35 0.24
C LEU A 434 -2.28 -5.28 0.07
N ILE A 435 -2.03 -4.29 -0.80
CA ILE A 435 -3.01 -3.22 -1.07
C ILE A 435 -4.20 -3.75 -1.90
N ASP A 436 -3.97 -4.63 -2.88
CA ASP A 436 -5.05 -5.27 -3.64
C ASP A 436 -5.97 -6.08 -2.72
N LEU A 437 -5.35 -6.86 -1.83
CA LEU A 437 -6.09 -7.68 -0.87
C LEU A 437 -6.88 -6.83 0.12
N ALA A 438 -6.28 -5.75 0.65
CA ALA A 438 -6.98 -4.81 1.52
C ALA A 438 -8.13 -4.09 0.80
N HIS A 439 -7.91 -3.67 -0.45
CA HIS A 439 -8.92 -3.03 -1.27
C HIS A 439 -10.10 -3.97 -1.53
N LEU A 440 -9.85 -5.24 -1.86
CA LEU A 440 -10.90 -6.22 -2.05
C LEU A 440 -11.76 -6.39 -0.79
N TYR A 441 -11.15 -6.40 0.41
CA TYR A 441 -11.88 -6.50 1.68
C TYR A 441 -12.77 -5.30 1.99
N THR A 442 -12.57 -4.14 1.37
CA THR A 442 -13.43 -2.97 1.59
C THR A 442 -14.88 -3.21 1.18
N ILE A 443 -15.16 -4.21 0.31
CA ILE A 443 -16.52 -4.52 -0.13
C ILE A 443 -17.44 -4.87 1.05
N TYR A 444 -16.89 -5.46 2.13
CA TYR A 444 -17.67 -5.77 3.34
C TYR A 444 -18.15 -4.54 4.09
N ALA A 445 -17.43 -3.42 3.98
CA ALA A 445 -17.83 -2.14 4.54
C ALA A 445 -18.62 -1.26 3.55
N ASN A 446 -18.64 -1.64 2.27
CA ASN A 446 -19.25 -0.89 1.20
C ASN A 446 -20.42 -1.66 0.54
N GLU A 447 -21.18 -2.43 1.32
CA GLU A 447 -22.40 -3.11 0.86
C GLU A 447 -22.17 -4.01 -0.37
N GLY A 448 -21.04 -4.69 -0.44
CA GLY A 448 -20.68 -5.59 -1.53
C GLY A 448 -20.11 -4.90 -2.78
N VAL A 449 -19.90 -3.59 -2.73
CA VAL A 449 -19.43 -2.78 -3.86
C VAL A 449 -17.91 -2.56 -3.77
N TYR A 450 -17.19 -2.97 -4.81
CA TYR A 450 -15.78 -2.60 -5.02
C TYR A 450 -15.74 -1.20 -5.61
N ARG A 451 -15.28 -0.23 -4.81
CA ARG A 451 -15.25 1.19 -5.12
C ARG A 451 -13.83 1.64 -5.46
N PRO A 452 -13.63 2.65 -6.32
CA PRO A 452 -12.32 3.21 -6.59
C PRO A 452 -11.60 3.60 -5.29
N LEU A 453 -10.32 3.23 -5.19
CA LEU A 453 -9.46 3.52 -4.02
C LEU A 453 -8.49 4.64 -4.36
N GLU A 454 -8.44 5.69 -3.55
CA GLU A 454 -7.40 6.71 -3.65
C GLU A 454 -6.10 6.23 -2.98
N PHE A 455 -5.00 6.24 -3.74
CA PHE A 455 -3.65 5.97 -3.24
C PHE A 455 -2.68 7.03 -3.74
N ALA A 456 -2.05 7.72 -2.81
CA ALA A 456 -1.06 8.76 -3.10
C ALA A 456 -1.55 9.82 -4.10
N GLY A 457 -2.81 10.27 -3.91
CA GLY A 457 -3.46 11.36 -4.63
C GLY A 457 -4.05 11.01 -5.98
N LYS A 458 -4.11 9.73 -6.35
CA LYS A 458 -4.79 9.24 -7.57
C LYS A 458 -5.56 7.97 -7.28
N ASN A 459 -6.51 7.64 -8.16
CA ASN A 459 -7.18 6.36 -8.12
C ASN A 459 -6.17 5.23 -8.37
N TYR A 460 -6.17 4.26 -7.47
CA TYR A 460 -5.31 3.08 -7.55
C TYR A 460 -5.65 2.28 -8.80
N LYS A 461 -4.64 1.85 -9.55
CA LYS A 461 -4.79 1.16 -10.86
C LYS A 461 -5.62 1.91 -11.90
N ASN A 462 -5.90 3.22 -11.72
CA ASN A 462 -6.77 4.05 -12.56
C ASN A 462 -8.22 3.51 -12.68
N GLU A 463 -8.71 2.85 -11.64
CA GLU A 463 -10.08 2.37 -11.55
C GLU A 463 -11.00 3.54 -11.21
N ASP A 464 -12.04 3.77 -12.05
CA ASP A 464 -12.93 4.92 -11.89
C ASP A 464 -14.40 4.50 -11.67
N LYS A 465 -14.71 3.19 -11.67
CA LYS A 465 -16.08 2.68 -11.61
C LYS A 465 -16.33 1.84 -10.36
N ASN A 466 -17.54 1.97 -9.83
CA ASN A 466 -18.05 1.05 -8.83
C ASN A 466 -18.45 -0.28 -9.50
N ILE A 467 -18.07 -1.41 -8.91
CA ILE A 467 -18.41 -2.75 -9.38
C ILE A 467 -19.07 -3.50 -8.23
N THR A 468 -20.34 -3.87 -8.39
CA THR A 468 -21.02 -4.72 -7.42
C THR A 468 -20.52 -6.16 -7.58
N LEU A 469 -19.92 -6.71 -6.54
CA LEU A 469 -19.37 -8.07 -6.52
C LEU A 469 -20.29 -9.06 -5.82
N ILE A 470 -20.94 -8.64 -4.74
CA ILE A 470 -21.84 -9.43 -3.91
C ILE A 470 -23.01 -8.54 -3.43
N SER A 471 -24.08 -9.14 -2.94
CA SER A 471 -25.19 -8.36 -2.37
C SER A 471 -24.81 -7.70 -1.02
N PRO A 472 -25.49 -6.61 -0.63
CA PRO A 472 -25.34 -6.02 0.70
C PRO A 472 -25.61 -7.01 1.83
N GLN A 473 -26.58 -7.90 1.65
CA GLN A 473 -26.98 -8.91 2.61
C GLN A 473 -25.88 -9.95 2.82
N SER A 474 -25.30 -10.46 1.73
CA SER A 474 -24.22 -11.46 1.85
C SER A 474 -22.93 -10.82 2.38
N ALA A 475 -22.63 -9.56 2.03
CA ALA A 475 -21.52 -8.81 2.60
C ALA A 475 -21.65 -8.69 4.12
N TYR A 476 -22.83 -8.30 4.60
CA TYR A 476 -23.09 -8.19 6.03
C TYR A 476 -23.05 -9.55 6.75
N LEU A 477 -23.74 -10.58 6.22
CA LEU A 477 -23.78 -11.89 6.84
C LEU A 477 -22.37 -12.51 6.92
N THR A 478 -21.58 -12.41 5.86
CA THR A 478 -20.19 -12.89 5.87
C THR A 478 -19.33 -12.12 6.88
N ALA A 479 -19.45 -10.80 6.91
CA ALA A 479 -18.73 -9.98 7.89
C ALA A 479 -19.15 -10.32 9.32
N LYS A 480 -20.44 -10.55 9.56
CA LYS A 480 -20.96 -11.01 10.86
C LYS A 480 -20.37 -12.36 11.25
N MET A 481 -20.37 -13.36 10.35
CA MET A 481 -19.73 -14.66 10.58
C MET A 481 -18.25 -14.49 10.96
N MET A 482 -17.48 -13.70 10.20
CA MET A 482 -16.07 -13.41 10.48
C MET A 482 -15.86 -12.70 11.82
N SER A 483 -16.82 -11.87 12.27
CA SER A 483 -16.69 -11.13 13.54
C SER A 483 -16.82 -12.02 14.77
N GLU A 484 -17.39 -13.21 14.63
CA GLU A 484 -17.58 -14.19 15.69
C GLU A 484 -16.40 -15.17 15.82
N ALA A 485 -15.38 -15.06 14.96
CA ALA A 485 -14.20 -15.89 15.02
C ALA A 485 -13.44 -15.73 16.35
N SER A 486 -12.97 -16.84 16.91
CA SER A 486 -12.22 -16.86 18.17
C SER A 486 -10.90 -16.10 18.05
N ARG A 487 -10.58 -15.31 19.04
CA ARG A 487 -9.31 -14.56 19.14
C ARG A 487 -8.34 -15.35 20.02
N SER A 488 -7.35 -15.99 19.41
CA SER A 488 -6.44 -16.93 20.08
C SER A 488 -5.76 -16.37 21.34
N TYR A 489 -5.47 -15.05 21.37
CA TYR A 489 -4.80 -14.38 22.49
C TYR A 489 -5.73 -13.95 23.63
N LEU A 490 -7.07 -14.01 23.47
CA LEU A 490 -8.06 -13.64 24.49
C LEU A 490 -8.85 -14.85 25.02
N LYS A 491 -8.56 -16.05 24.53
CA LYS A 491 -9.30 -17.27 24.86
C LYS A 491 -10.81 -17.09 24.66
N ASN A 492 -11.64 -17.81 25.42
CA ASN A 492 -13.10 -17.83 25.24
C ASN A 492 -13.84 -16.57 25.76
N ALA A 493 -13.15 -15.63 26.39
CA ALA A 493 -13.75 -14.43 27.00
C ALA A 493 -13.57 -13.14 26.16
N TRP A 494 -13.05 -13.22 24.93
CA TRP A 494 -12.80 -12.05 24.11
C TRP A 494 -14.05 -11.21 23.80
N GLN A 495 -15.21 -11.85 23.71
CA GLN A 495 -16.50 -11.19 23.44
C GLN A 495 -16.91 -10.22 24.54
N TYR A 496 -16.44 -10.48 25.76
CA TYR A 496 -16.72 -9.65 26.96
C TYR A 496 -15.61 -8.68 27.30
N ALA A 497 -14.53 -8.65 26.50
CA ALA A 497 -13.42 -7.74 26.76
C ALA A 497 -13.86 -6.29 26.49
N GLN A 498 -13.84 -5.46 27.53
CA GLN A 498 -14.15 -4.03 27.41
C GLN A 498 -13.15 -3.34 26.46
N ASN A 499 -13.64 -2.37 25.69
CA ASN A 499 -12.85 -1.58 24.71
C ASN A 499 -12.21 -2.41 23.58
N THR A 500 -12.75 -3.58 23.24
CA THR A 500 -12.30 -4.34 22.09
C THR A 500 -13.23 -4.06 20.92
N PRO A 501 -12.77 -3.41 19.86
CA PRO A 501 -13.65 -3.09 18.72
C PRO A 501 -14.16 -4.37 18.06
N LYS A 502 -15.44 -4.35 17.67
CA LYS A 502 -16.02 -5.43 16.84
C LYS A 502 -15.51 -5.26 15.41
N ILE A 503 -14.84 -6.27 14.90
CA ILE A 503 -14.34 -6.31 13.53
C ILE A 503 -14.60 -7.68 12.92
N ALA A 504 -14.90 -7.71 11.64
CA ALA A 504 -14.79 -8.91 10.84
C ALA A 504 -13.32 -9.14 10.52
N PHE A 505 -12.77 -10.35 10.76
CA PHE A 505 -11.38 -10.60 10.45
C PHE A 505 -11.14 -11.98 9.85
N LYS A 506 -10.13 -12.05 8.99
CA LYS A 506 -9.67 -13.29 8.39
C LYS A 506 -8.16 -13.35 8.36
N THR A 507 -7.63 -14.52 8.62
CA THR A 507 -6.21 -14.81 8.55
C THR A 507 -5.89 -15.70 7.35
N GLY A 508 -4.67 -15.55 6.84
CA GLY A 508 -4.10 -16.39 5.80
C GLY A 508 -2.72 -16.87 6.20
N THR A 509 -2.41 -18.09 5.82
CA THR A 509 -1.08 -18.70 5.94
C THR A 509 -0.83 -19.44 4.63
N SER A 510 0.19 -19.03 3.89
CA SER A 510 0.57 -19.68 2.64
C SER A 510 1.28 -21.01 2.92
N ALA A 511 1.44 -21.82 1.88
CA ALA A 511 2.17 -23.08 1.96
C ALA A 511 3.55 -22.89 2.61
N ASN A 512 3.90 -23.78 3.54
CA ASN A 512 5.14 -23.74 4.32
C ASN A 512 5.33 -22.46 5.17
N SER A 513 4.26 -21.76 5.54
CA SER A 513 4.30 -20.54 6.37
C SER A 513 5.27 -19.47 5.85
N ARG A 514 5.29 -19.25 4.52
CA ARG A 514 6.12 -18.21 3.89
C ARG A 514 5.52 -16.80 4.04
N ASP A 515 4.20 -16.74 3.84
CA ASP A 515 3.42 -15.51 3.89
C ASP A 515 2.29 -15.65 4.91
N LEU A 516 2.21 -14.72 5.81
CA LEU A 516 1.26 -14.71 6.91
C LEU A 516 0.44 -13.43 6.82
N TYR A 517 -0.87 -13.55 6.84
CA TYR A 517 -1.78 -12.42 6.74
C TYR A 517 -2.76 -12.38 7.90
N ALA A 518 -3.16 -11.17 8.25
CA ALA A 518 -4.38 -10.90 8.97
C ALA A 518 -5.01 -9.63 8.39
N ILE A 519 -6.31 -9.71 8.11
CA ILE A 519 -7.07 -8.58 7.59
C ILE A 519 -8.30 -8.41 8.46
N GLY A 520 -8.53 -7.19 8.92
CA GLY A 520 -9.70 -6.81 9.68
C GLY A 520 -10.48 -5.72 8.95
N VAL A 521 -11.80 -5.75 9.06
CA VAL A 521 -12.68 -4.73 8.50
C VAL A 521 -13.83 -4.41 9.46
N ASN A 522 -14.14 -3.12 9.57
CA ASN A 522 -15.37 -2.61 10.15
C ASN A 522 -15.91 -1.50 9.24
N GLU A 523 -16.98 -0.82 9.61
CA GLU A 523 -17.55 0.24 8.78
C GLU A 523 -16.56 1.37 8.46
N ASN A 524 -15.63 1.68 9.38
CA ASN A 524 -14.73 2.81 9.26
C ASN A 524 -13.42 2.49 8.54
N TYR A 525 -12.81 1.33 8.84
CA TYR A 525 -11.47 0.98 8.37
C TYR A 525 -11.36 -0.46 7.89
N THR A 526 -10.53 -0.63 6.87
CA THR A 526 -9.94 -1.92 6.51
C THR A 526 -8.45 -1.87 6.81
N ILE A 527 -7.95 -2.81 7.60
CA ILE A 527 -6.54 -2.93 7.99
C ILE A 527 -6.03 -4.30 7.58
N ALA A 528 -5.01 -4.33 6.73
CA ALA A 528 -4.33 -5.54 6.34
C ALA A 528 -2.87 -5.51 6.77
N VAL A 529 -2.39 -6.64 7.29
CA VAL A 529 -1.01 -6.87 7.74
C VAL A 529 -0.47 -8.11 7.07
N TRP A 530 0.74 -8.03 6.56
CA TRP A 530 1.56 -9.12 6.08
C TRP A 530 2.82 -9.26 6.92
N VAL A 531 3.20 -10.49 7.24
CA VAL A 531 4.47 -10.85 7.91
C VAL A 531 5.10 -12.00 7.16
N GLY A 532 6.41 -11.92 6.92
CA GLY A 532 7.14 -12.97 6.20
C GLY A 532 8.57 -12.56 5.90
N ASN A 533 9.07 -12.98 4.75
CA ASN A 533 10.40 -12.63 4.25
C ASN A 533 10.30 -12.15 2.80
N PHE A 534 10.90 -11.01 2.47
CA PHE A 534 10.89 -10.50 1.09
C PHE A 534 11.56 -11.45 0.09
N ASN A 535 12.51 -12.26 0.53
CA ASN A 535 13.15 -13.30 -0.26
C ASN A 535 12.37 -14.63 -0.32
N ALA A 536 11.14 -14.68 0.19
CA ALA A 536 10.26 -15.84 0.22
C ALA A 536 10.79 -17.05 1.03
N GLU A 537 11.75 -16.86 1.92
CA GLU A 537 12.12 -17.89 2.90
C GLU A 537 10.96 -18.18 3.85
N LYS A 538 10.81 -19.43 4.25
CA LYS A 538 9.78 -19.86 5.21
C LYS A 538 10.06 -19.32 6.61
N THR A 539 9.01 -19.07 7.37
CA THR A 539 9.10 -18.76 8.80
C THR A 539 9.07 -20.05 9.63
N ASP A 540 9.43 -19.96 10.91
CA ASP A 540 9.48 -21.12 11.80
C ASP A 540 8.11 -21.36 12.43
N LYS A 541 7.24 -22.08 11.70
CA LYS A 541 5.90 -22.53 12.15
C LYS A 541 4.98 -21.38 12.63
N LEU A 542 5.15 -20.18 12.09
CA LEU A 542 4.23 -19.07 12.35
C LEU A 542 2.90 -19.28 11.61
N THR A 543 1.84 -18.71 12.17
CA THR A 543 0.51 -18.70 11.55
C THR A 543 -0.12 -17.33 11.59
N GLY A 544 -0.99 -17.02 10.63
CA GLY A 544 -1.74 -15.76 10.61
C GLY A 544 -2.58 -15.59 11.89
N LEU A 545 -3.20 -16.67 12.39
CA LEU A 545 -4.10 -16.63 13.54
C LEU A 545 -3.34 -16.33 14.85
N ASN A 546 -2.28 -17.05 15.15
CA ASN A 546 -1.60 -16.95 16.43
C ASN A 546 -0.63 -15.80 16.52
N ASP A 547 0.00 -15.43 15.41
CA ASP A 547 1.14 -14.53 15.40
C ASP A 547 0.82 -13.16 14.78
N VAL A 548 -0.04 -13.08 13.75
CA VAL A 548 -0.30 -11.83 13.01
C VAL A 548 -1.64 -11.18 13.42
N SER A 549 -2.67 -11.96 13.77
CA SER A 549 -4.00 -11.43 14.09
C SER A 549 -3.96 -10.37 15.19
N LYS A 550 -3.16 -10.60 16.24
CA LYS A 550 -2.98 -9.64 17.36
C LYS A 550 -2.54 -8.26 16.88
N ILE A 551 -1.69 -8.20 15.85
CA ILE A 551 -1.18 -6.92 15.29
C ILE A 551 -2.35 -6.10 14.73
N VAL A 552 -3.24 -6.74 13.97
CA VAL A 552 -4.44 -6.09 13.41
C VAL A 552 -5.35 -5.58 14.52
N PHE A 553 -5.60 -6.38 15.56
CA PHE A 553 -6.42 -5.95 16.67
C PHE A 553 -5.81 -4.78 17.47
N ASP A 554 -4.49 -4.78 17.67
CA ASP A 554 -3.80 -3.66 18.32
C ASP A 554 -3.86 -2.39 17.47
N MET A 555 -3.80 -2.52 16.13
CA MET A 555 -4.01 -1.39 15.21
C MET A 555 -5.44 -0.84 15.29
N PHE A 556 -6.46 -1.71 15.33
CA PHE A 556 -7.85 -1.28 15.52
C PHE A 556 -8.09 -0.62 16.88
N LYS A 557 -7.41 -1.02 17.96
CA LYS A 557 -7.48 -0.33 19.26
C LYS A 557 -6.99 1.12 19.16
N ILE A 558 -5.92 1.36 18.41
CA ILE A 558 -5.41 2.72 18.19
C ILE A 558 -6.40 3.56 17.37
N THR A 559 -7.01 2.98 16.33
CA THR A 559 -8.05 3.70 15.57
C THR A 559 -9.28 4.01 16.44
N ALA A 560 -9.67 3.09 17.35
CA ALA A 560 -10.76 3.29 18.29
C ALA A 560 -10.51 4.41 19.33
N GLN A 561 -9.26 4.69 19.66
CA GLN A 561 -8.91 5.84 20.51
C GLN A 561 -9.06 7.19 19.82
N ARG A 562 -9.10 7.20 18.48
CA ARG A 562 -9.15 8.43 17.66
C ARG A 562 -10.57 8.80 17.24
N GLN A 563 -11.42 7.78 17.05
CA GLN A 563 -12.83 7.96 16.71
C GLN A 563 -13.66 6.76 17.16
N ASN A 564 -14.97 6.97 17.34
CA ASN A 564 -15.88 5.85 17.58
C ASN A 564 -15.87 4.90 16.36
N LEU A 565 -15.67 3.62 16.62
CA LEU A 565 -15.69 2.60 15.56
C LEU A 565 -17.05 1.90 15.58
N GLU A 566 -17.64 1.78 14.42
CA GLU A 566 -18.91 1.10 14.20
C GLU A 566 -18.67 -0.20 13.43
N PHE A 567 -19.48 -1.20 13.73
CA PHE A 567 -19.58 -2.40 12.89
C PHE A 567 -20.62 -2.12 11.80
N MET A 568 -20.51 -2.81 10.66
CA MET A 568 -21.43 -2.66 9.53
C MET A 568 -22.88 -2.78 9.98
N SER A 569 -23.73 -1.89 9.48
CA SER A 569 -25.17 -1.89 9.75
C SER A 569 -25.84 -3.04 9.01
N GLU A 570 -26.85 -3.66 9.63
CA GLU A 570 -27.66 -4.70 8.98
C GLU A 570 -28.48 -4.10 7.84
N PRO A 571 -28.33 -4.56 6.60
CA PRO A 571 -29.13 -4.07 5.47
C PRO A 571 -30.56 -4.64 5.53
N GLU A 572 -31.48 -3.99 4.82
CA GLU A 572 -32.81 -4.56 4.60
C GLU A 572 -32.73 -5.90 3.82
N GLY A 573 -33.72 -6.75 3.98
CA GLY A 573 -33.79 -8.02 3.25
C GLY A 573 -33.04 -9.17 3.91
N ILE A 574 -32.76 -9.09 5.20
CA ILE A 574 -32.34 -10.24 6.01
C ILE A 574 -33.51 -10.75 6.83
N GLU A 575 -33.87 -12.02 6.66
CA GLU A 575 -34.92 -12.70 7.39
C GLU A 575 -34.35 -13.64 8.44
N ARG A 576 -34.99 -13.70 9.61
CA ARG A 576 -34.70 -14.68 10.66
C ARG A 576 -35.78 -15.74 10.68
N VAL A 577 -35.42 -16.94 10.27
CA VAL A 577 -36.37 -18.02 10.08
C VAL A 577 -35.94 -19.28 10.83
N PRO A 578 -36.90 -20.07 11.35
CA PRO A 578 -36.59 -21.39 11.86
C PRO A 578 -36.06 -22.26 10.69
N THR A 579 -34.85 -22.77 10.86
CA THR A 579 -34.14 -23.57 9.84
C THR A 579 -33.76 -24.93 10.42
N CYS A 580 -34.00 -25.97 9.65
CA CYS A 580 -33.57 -27.30 9.99
C CYS A 580 -32.07 -27.47 9.73
N LEU A 581 -31.37 -27.94 10.77
CA LEU A 581 -29.93 -28.22 10.70
C LEU A 581 -29.64 -29.69 10.34
N ASP A 582 -30.66 -30.54 10.28
CA ASP A 582 -30.47 -31.94 9.83
C ASP A 582 -30.20 -31.95 8.32
N VAL A 583 -29.18 -32.71 7.92
CA VAL A 583 -28.74 -32.75 6.52
C VAL A 583 -29.68 -33.60 5.64
N PHE A 584 -30.35 -34.61 6.22
CA PHE A 584 -31.18 -35.59 5.50
C PHE A 584 -32.63 -35.66 5.96
N ASN A 585 -32.95 -35.15 7.14
CA ASN A 585 -34.29 -35.33 7.73
C ASN A 585 -34.98 -33.98 7.94
N TYR A 586 -35.08 -33.18 6.91
CA TYR A 586 -35.68 -31.83 6.98
C TYR A 586 -37.23 -31.88 7.13
N GLU A 587 -37.92 -32.98 6.76
CA GLU A 587 -39.35 -33.12 6.96
C GLU A 587 -39.70 -33.42 8.43
N GLN A 588 -38.85 -34.15 9.14
CA GLN A 588 -38.98 -34.48 10.57
C GLN A 588 -37.79 -33.92 11.38
N CYS A 589 -37.55 -32.68 11.22
CA CYS A 589 -36.37 -32.03 11.76
C CYS A 589 -36.26 -32.15 13.29
N ARG A 590 -35.16 -32.71 13.78
CA ARG A 590 -34.83 -32.85 15.21
C ARG A 590 -34.01 -31.70 15.74
N LYS A 591 -33.26 -31.01 14.85
CA LYS A 591 -32.36 -29.91 15.18
C LYS A 591 -32.84 -28.63 14.49
N MET A 592 -33.65 -27.84 15.20
CA MET A 592 -34.08 -26.52 14.72
C MET A 592 -33.22 -25.42 15.33
N ALA A 593 -32.84 -24.42 14.50
CA ALA A 593 -32.25 -23.19 14.95
C ALA A 593 -32.90 -21.99 14.24
N VAL A 594 -32.87 -20.83 14.85
CA VAL A 594 -33.18 -19.57 14.13
C VAL A 594 -31.95 -19.18 13.33
N ASP A 595 -32.09 -19.14 12.05
CA ASP A 595 -30.98 -18.77 11.13
C ASP A 595 -31.33 -17.54 10.31
N GLU A 596 -30.32 -16.88 9.77
CA GLU A 596 -30.44 -15.68 8.96
C GLU A 596 -30.28 -16.06 7.49
N ARG A 597 -31.21 -15.58 6.66
CA ARG A 597 -31.16 -15.79 5.21
C ARG A 597 -31.44 -14.49 4.46
N ILE A 598 -31.07 -14.49 3.20
CA ILE A 598 -31.37 -13.40 2.28
C ILE A 598 -32.81 -13.58 1.78
N ALA A 599 -33.65 -12.57 1.95
CA ALA A 599 -35.03 -12.59 1.52
C ALA A 599 -35.15 -12.80 0.00
N GLY A 600 -36.06 -13.67 -0.41
CA GLY A 600 -36.30 -13.95 -1.85
C GLY A 600 -35.25 -14.85 -2.51
N VAL A 601 -34.20 -15.26 -1.80
CA VAL A 601 -33.24 -16.24 -2.30
C VAL A 601 -33.72 -17.65 -1.96
N GLU A 602 -33.93 -18.47 -2.99
CA GLU A 602 -34.33 -19.86 -2.85
C GLU A 602 -33.13 -20.69 -2.40
N LEU A 603 -33.31 -21.48 -1.36
CA LEU A 603 -32.24 -22.34 -0.85
C LEU A 603 -32.09 -23.61 -1.70
N ALA A 604 -30.86 -23.92 -2.05
CA ALA A 604 -30.53 -25.13 -2.81
C ALA A 604 -30.97 -26.43 -2.09
N ASN A 605 -31.38 -27.43 -2.86
CA ASN A 605 -31.76 -28.74 -2.33
C ASN A 605 -30.53 -29.41 -1.71
N LYS A 606 -30.63 -29.79 -0.43
CA LYS A 606 -29.54 -30.41 0.33
C LYS A 606 -29.18 -31.82 -0.18
N CYS A 607 -30.14 -32.52 -0.78
CA CYS A 607 -29.94 -33.91 -1.24
C CYS A 607 -28.95 -34.04 -2.41
N GLU A 608 -28.78 -33.00 -3.23
CA GLU A 608 -27.91 -33.05 -4.42
C GLU A 608 -26.40 -32.96 -4.11
N SER A 609 -26.03 -32.78 -2.87
CA SER A 609 -24.68 -32.29 -2.53
C SER A 609 -23.70 -33.37 -2.08
N LEU A 610 -24.13 -34.55 -1.70
CA LEU A 610 -23.22 -35.58 -1.15
C LEU A 610 -22.60 -36.45 -2.22
N ARG A 611 -21.30 -36.68 -2.10
CA ARG A 611 -20.56 -37.72 -2.83
C ARG A 611 -20.56 -39.03 -2.05
N GLY A 612 -20.35 -40.17 -2.70
CA GLY A 612 -20.34 -41.47 -2.04
C GLY A 612 -19.32 -41.55 -0.91
N GLU A 613 -18.12 -41.04 -1.12
CA GLU A 613 -17.07 -40.98 -0.10
C GLU A 613 -17.41 -40.09 1.10
N GLU A 614 -18.10 -39.00 0.88
CA GLU A 614 -18.55 -38.10 1.95
C GLU A 614 -19.59 -38.79 2.83
N LEU A 615 -20.57 -39.42 2.18
CA LEU A 615 -21.63 -40.14 2.86
C LEU A 615 -21.09 -41.32 3.69
N GLU A 616 -20.21 -42.13 3.13
CA GLU A 616 -19.59 -43.23 3.80
C GLU A 616 -18.74 -42.79 5.00
N PHE A 617 -17.95 -41.71 4.85
CA PHE A 617 -17.18 -41.14 5.95
C PHE A 617 -18.08 -40.72 7.10
N LEU A 618 -19.19 -40.03 6.82
CA LEU A 618 -20.10 -39.51 7.83
C LEU A 618 -20.81 -40.64 8.57
N ILE A 619 -21.20 -41.69 7.87
CA ILE A 619 -21.83 -42.89 8.47
C ILE A 619 -20.80 -43.65 9.33
N LYS A 620 -19.63 -43.94 8.79
CA LYS A 620 -18.59 -44.72 9.47
C LYS A 620 -18.09 -44.07 10.76
N ASN A 621 -18.06 -42.71 10.80
CA ASN A 621 -17.64 -41.96 11.98
C ASN A 621 -18.79 -41.52 12.89
N GLY A 622 -20.01 -42.00 12.65
CA GLY A 622 -21.18 -41.78 13.54
C GLY A 622 -21.77 -40.35 13.45
N PHE A 623 -21.46 -39.59 12.41
CA PHE A 623 -22.09 -38.27 12.16
C PHE A 623 -23.49 -38.40 11.58
N LEU A 624 -23.75 -39.51 10.87
CA LEU A 624 -25.05 -39.87 10.28
C LEU A 624 -25.37 -41.32 10.57
N ASP A 625 -26.66 -41.63 10.82
CA ASP A 625 -27.16 -43.00 10.90
C ASP A 625 -27.51 -43.49 9.50
N LYS A 626 -27.05 -44.72 9.16
CA LYS A 626 -27.24 -45.31 7.84
C LYS A 626 -28.70 -45.55 7.53
N ASP A 627 -29.47 -46.03 8.51
CA ASP A 627 -30.89 -46.34 8.33
C ASP A 627 -31.70 -45.06 8.23
N GLU A 628 -31.32 -43.97 8.94
CA GLU A 628 -31.92 -42.65 8.76
C GLU A 628 -31.69 -42.13 7.34
N VAL A 629 -30.50 -42.26 6.77
CA VAL A 629 -30.21 -41.85 5.39
C VAL A 629 -30.99 -42.67 4.38
N LYS A 630 -31.07 -43.99 4.55
CA LYS A 630 -31.83 -44.90 3.68
C LYS A 630 -33.31 -44.59 3.65
N ASN A 631 -33.87 -44.17 4.78
CA ASN A 631 -35.30 -43.86 4.93
C ASN A 631 -35.62 -42.37 4.75
N SER A 632 -34.63 -41.54 4.40
CA SER A 632 -34.78 -40.11 4.21
C SER A 632 -35.34 -39.79 2.81
N PRO A 633 -35.94 -38.61 2.62
CA PRO A 633 -36.31 -38.11 1.30
C PRO A 633 -35.15 -38.05 0.31
N CYS A 634 -33.92 -38.01 0.81
CA CYS A 634 -32.70 -37.99 -0.01
C CYS A 634 -32.28 -39.35 -0.55
N ALA A 635 -32.83 -40.46 -0.04
CA ALA A 635 -32.45 -41.81 -0.46
C ALA A 635 -32.69 -42.06 -1.97
N GLU A 636 -33.78 -41.54 -2.52
CA GLU A 636 -34.08 -41.65 -3.95
C GLU A 636 -33.03 -41.05 -4.87
N VAL A 637 -32.34 -39.97 -4.44
CA VAL A 637 -31.25 -39.30 -5.19
C VAL A 637 -30.05 -40.23 -5.36
N TYR A 638 -29.89 -41.23 -4.51
CA TYR A 638 -28.75 -42.17 -4.51
C TYR A 638 -29.06 -43.51 -5.16
N LYS A 639 -30.31 -43.83 -5.42
CA LYS A 639 -30.74 -45.17 -5.85
C LYS A 639 -30.15 -45.63 -7.16
N ASP A 640 -30.01 -44.71 -8.12
CA ASP A 640 -29.50 -44.98 -9.47
C ASP A 640 -28.06 -44.48 -9.69
N LYS A 641 -27.39 -43.99 -8.64
CA LYS A 641 -26.01 -43.51 -8.77
C LYS A 641 -25.05 -44.69 -8.91
N LYS A 642 -24.18 -44.60 -9.94
CA LYS A 642 -23.11 -45.59 -10.14
C LYS A 642 -22.05 -45.50 -9.06
N PRO A 643 -21.41 -46.61 -8.68
CA PRO A 643 -20.23 -46.57 -7.82
C PRO A 643 -19.16 -45.65 -8.38
N VAL A 644 -18.31 -45.09 -7.52
CA VAL A 644 -17.25 -44.16 -7.91
C VAL A 644 -15.90 -44.69 -7.45
N PHE A 645 -14.93 -44.71 -8.36
CA PHE A 645 -13.55 -44.98 -7.98
C PHE A 645 -12.93 -43.72 -7.33
N ALA A 646 -12.44 -43.86 -6.11
CA ALA A 646 -11.66 -42.85 -5.45
C ALA A 646 -10.22 -42.84 -5.96
N TYR A 647 -9.69 -44.03 -6.22
CA TYR A 647 -8.42 -44.29 -6.88
C TYR A 647 -8.36 -45.75 -7.35
N PRO A 648 -7.56 -46.07 -8.40
CA PRO A 648 -6.95 -45.12 -9.34
C PRO A 648 -7.99 -44.39 -10.19
N TYR A 649 -7.54 -43.37 -10.93
CA TYR A 649 -8.40 -42.57 -11.80
C TYR A 649 -8.50 -43.19 -13.19
N ASP A 650 -9.59 -42.91 -13.91
CA ASP A 650 -9.73 -43.33 -15.29
C ASP A 650 -8.66 -42.66 -16.19
N GLY A 651 -7.97 -43.50 -16.97
CA GLY A 651 -6.87 -43.04 -17.83
C GLY A 651 -5.52 -42.82 -17.12
N GLU A 652 -5.41 -43.19 -15.84
CA GLU A 652 -4.17 -43.00 -15.07
C GLU A 652 -3.02 -43.84 -15.65
N GLU A 653 -1.86 -43.20 -15.95
CA GLU A 653 -0.62 -43.85 -16.33
C GLU A 653 0.33 -43.96 -15.14
N ILE A 654 0.65 -45.16 -14.72
CA ILE A 654 1.51 -45.45 -13.57
C ILE A 654 2.86 -45.93 -14.08
N VAL A 655 3.94 -45.22 -13.76
CA VAL A 655 5.31 -45.61 -14.12
C VAL A 655 5.94 -46.43 -12.99
N THR A 656 6.50 -47.56 -13.33
CA THR A 656 7.08 -48.50 -12.34
C THR A 656 8.30 -49.24 -12.92
N ASP A 657 9.28 -49.54 -12.08
CA ASP A 657 10.44 -50.33 -12.43
C ASP A 657 10.20 -51.83 -12.26
N GLU A 658 9.05 -52.23 -11.72
CA GLU A 658 8.70 -53.62 -11.39
C GLU A 658 7.83 -54.23 -12.51
N ASN A 659 7.99 -55.52 -12.74
CA ASN A 659 7.13 -56.24 -13.69
C ASN A 659 5.72 -56.50 -13.16
N VAL A 660 5.55 -56.57 -11.84
CA VAL A 660 4.30 -56.64 -11.11
C VAL A 660 4.29 -55.57 -10.06
N THR A 661 3.34 -54.68 -10.11
CA THR A 661 3.27 -53.51 -9.20
C THR A 661 2.01 -53.62 -8.36
N GLN A 662 2.14 -53.36 -7.07
CA GLN A 662 1.02 -53.29 -6.17
C GLN A 662 0.33 -51.95 -6.23
N ILE A 663 -0.93 -51.96 -6.67
CA ILE A 663 -1.77 -50.74 -6.79
C ILE A 663 -2.85 -50.79 -5.72
N MET A 664 -3.07 -49.64 -5.05
CA MET A 664 -4.21 -49.47 -4.18
C MET A 664 -5.44 -49.15 -5.01
N LEU A 665 -6.56 -49.80 -4.69
CA LEU A 665 -7.86 -49.52 -5.26
C LEU A 665 -8.85 -49.18 -4.16
N LYS A 666 -9.67 -48.17 -4.39
CA LYS A 666 -10.80 -47.84 -3.53
C LYS A 666 -12.01 -47.43 -4.35
N CYS A 667 -13.14 -48.06 -4.11
CA CYS A 667 -14.40 -47.74 -4.77
C CYS A 667 -15.50 -47.56 -3.72
N TYR A 668 -16.41 -46.62 -3.97
CA TYR A 668 -17.57 -46.32 -3.12
C TYR A 668 -18.87 -46.63 -3.85
N ALA A 669 -19.77 -47.38 -3.23
CA ALA A 669 -21.17 -47.47 -3.62
C ALA A 669 -22.02 -46.61 -2.68
N PHE A 670 -23.11 -46.08 -3.17
CA PHE A 670 -24.06 -45.29 -2.39
C PHE A 670 -24.96 -46.20 -1.56
N LEU A 671 -24.98 -46.00 -0.24
CA LEU A 671 -25.84 -46.73 0.72
C LEU A 671 -25.68 -48.24 0.73
N GLY A 672 -24.71 -48.83 0.02
CA GLY A 672 -24.37 -50.24 0.00
C GLY A 672 -23.49 -50.66 1.17
N ASP A 673 -23.51 -51.92 1.57
CA ASP A 673 -22.59 -52.51 2.55
C ASP A 673 -21.42 -53.18 1.86
N GLU A 674 -21.65 -53.63 0.64
CA GLU A 674 -20.73 -54.44 -0.14
C GLU A 674 -20.65 -53.94 -1.58
N ILE A 675 -19.49 -54.12 -2.18
CA ILE A 675 -19.25 -53.89 -3.59
C ILE A 675 -18.54 -55.10 -4.20
N TYR A 676 -18.67 -55.24 -5.50
CA TYR A 676 -18.04 -56.28 -6.25
C TYR A 676 -17.03 -55.68 -7.24
N LEU A 677 -15.79 -56.08 -7.10
CA LEU A 677 -14.69 -55.61 -7.95
C LEU A 677 -14.31 -56.66 -8.97
N LYS A 678 -14.08 -56.23 -10.22
CA LYS A 678 -13.55 -57.05 -11.29
C LYS A 678 -12.32 -56.36 -11.89
N VAL A 679 -11.28 -57.16 -12.13
CA VAL A 679 -10.04 -56.70 -12.79
C VAL A 679 -9.93 -57.48 -14.08
N ASP A 680 -9.88 -56.82 -15.19
CA ASP A 680 -9.84 -57.44 -16.53
C ASP A 680 -10.91 -58.50 -16.74
N ASP A 681 -10.51 -59.68 -17.15
CA ASP A 681 -11.44 -60.84 -17.34
C ASP A 681 -11.61 -61.74 -16.12
N LEU A 682 -11.04 -61.35 -14.94
CA LEU A 682 -11.20 -62.11 -13.70
C LEU A 682 -12.64 -62.06 -13.19
N ASN A 683 -13.01 -63.02 -12.32
CA ASN A 683 -14.33 -63.01 -11.68
C ASN A 683 -14.46 -61.84 -10.68
N PHE A 684 -15.69 -61.40 -10.46
CA PHE A 684 -15.98 -60.41 -9.43
C PHE A 684 -15.60 -60.91 -8.04
N SER A 685 -14.88 -60.07 -7.31
CA SER A 685 -14.54 -60.32 -5.90
C SER A 685 -15.34 -59.39 -5.02
N LYS A 686 -16.03 -59.96 -4.01
CA LYS A 686 -16.78 -59.19 -3.02
C LYS A 686 -15.83 -58.53 -2.04
N ILE A 687 -16.06 -57.26 -1.75
CA ILE A 687 -15.33 -56.49 -0.73
C ILE A 687 -16.30 -55.60 0.04
N GLU A 688 -15.90 -55.14 1.22
CA GLU A 688 -16.64 -54.16 1.99
C GLU A 688 -16.63 -52.81 1.26
N ASN A 689 -17.74 -52.08 1.28
CA ASN A 689 -17.85 -50.78 0.64
C ASN A 689 -16.78 -49.79 1.19
N ALA A 690 -16.17 -49.03 0.31
CA ALA A 690 -15.11 -48.06 0.63
C ALA A 690 -13.84 -48.65 1.26
N SER A 691 -13.70 -49.99 1.28
CA SER A 691 -12.46 -50.61 1.72
C SER A 691 -11.33 -50.43 0.70
N GLU A 692 -10.10 -50.34 1.19
CA GLU A 692 -8.90 -50.28 0.34
C GLU A 692 -8.47 -51.71 0.00
N LYS A 693 -8.32 -51.96 -1.30
CA LYS A 693 -7.84 -53.26 -1.77
C LYS A 693 -6.52 -53.09 -2.54
N ARG A 694 -5.54 -53.92 -2.20
CA ARG A 694 -4.29 -54.00 -2.96
C ARG A 694 -4.45 -55.00 -4.10
N LEU A 695 -4.05 -54.58 -5.28
CA LEU A 695 -4.07 -55.38 -6.50
C LEU A 695 -2.65 -55.49 -7.05
N ASP A 696 -2.21 -56.69 -7.32
CA ASP A 696 -0.94 -56.95 -7.99
C ASP A 696 -1.18 -57.00 -9.51
N LEU A 697 -0.77 -56.00 -10.23
CA LEU A 697 -0.99 -55.83 -11.67
C LEU A 697 0.33 -55.89 -12.42
N THR A 698 0.31 -56.48 -13.64
CA THR A 698 1.46 -56.56 -14.56
C THR A 698 1.57 -55.27 -15.37
N LEU A 699 2.69 -55.13 -16.12
CA LEU A 699 2.79 -54.04 -17.11
C LEU A 699 1.77 -54.23 -18.23
N GLY A 700 1.07 -53.19 -18.59
CA GLY A 700 0.00 -53.20 -19.58
C GLY A 700 -1.16 -52.28 -19.27
N GLU A 701 -2.20 -52.41 -20.05
CA GLU A 701 -3.49 -51.71 -19.81
C GLU A 701 -4.43 -52.66 -19.07
N HIS A 702 -5.08 -52.11 -18.01
CA HIS A 702 -5.98 -52.87 -17.14
C HIS A 702 -7.32 -52.18 -17.02
N THR A 703 -8.40 -52.98 -17.09
CA THR A 703 -9.77 -52.49 -16.88
C THR A 703 -10.26 -52.90 -15.49
N LEU A 704 -10.69 -51.92 -14.72
CA LEU A 704 -11.20 -52.09 -13.36
C LEU A 704 -12.69 -51.78 -13.37
N LYS A 705 -13.52 -52.72 -12.87
CA LYS A 705 -14.99 -52.53 -12.75
C LYS A 705 -15.43 -52.64 -11.30
N CYS A 706 -16.32 -51.72 -10.89
CA CYS A 706 -16.94 -51.70 -9.59
C CYS A 706 -18.46 -51.79 -9.76
N LEU A 707 -19.08 -52.74 -9.09
CA LEU A 707 -20.51 -53.04 -9.13
C LEU A 707 -21.08 -52.90 -7.72
N ASP A 708 -22.23 -52.27 -7.56
CA ASP A 708 -22.96 -52.18 -6.31
C ASP A 708 -24.02 -53.31 -6.19
N GLN A 709 -24.71 -53.34 -5.03
CA GLN A 709 -25.79 -54.32 -4.76
C GLN A 709 -27.01 -54.11 -5.66
N ASN A 710 -27.20 -52.94 -6.25
CA ASN A 710 -28.30 -52.61 -7.14
C ASN A 710 -27.96 -52.84 -8.62
N SER A 711 -26.82 -53.48 -8.90
CA SER A 711 -26.30 -53.71 -10.25
C SER A 711 -25.86 -52.45 -11.01
N ASN A 712 -25.71 -51.31 -10.32
CA ASN A 712 -25.07 -50.15 -10.92
C ASN A 712 -23.54 -50.38 -11.07
N GLN A 713 -22.99 -50.07 -12.22
CA GLN A 713 -21.60 -50.36 -12.56
C GLN A 713 -20.83 -49.11 -13.01
N SER A 714 -19.58 -48.99 -12.54
CA SER A 714 -18.55 -48.12 -13.07
C SER A 714 -17.38 -48.92 -13.58
N GLU A 715 -16.70 -48.38 -14.60
CA GLU A 715 -15.53 -48.94 -15.25
C GLU A 715 -14.50 -47.82 -15.46
N ILE A 716 -13.23 -48.13 -15.21
CA ILE A 716 -12.07 -47.27 -15.47
C ILE A 716 -10.97 -48.09 -16.14
N THR A 717 -10.11 -47.42 -16.89
CA THR A 717 -8.96 -48.04 -17.52
C THR A 717 -7.68 -47.37 -17.01
N ILE A 718 -6.68 -48.13 -16.63
CA ILE A 718 -5.38 -47.66 -16.17
C ILE A 718 -4.26 -48.31 -16.96
N LYS A 719 -3.11 -47.67 -17.04
CA LYS A 719 -1.96 -48.19 -17.80
C LYS A 719 -0.69 -48.19 -16.96
N LEU A 720 -0.11 -49.36 -16.80
CA LEU A 720 1.20 -49.56 -16.16
C LEU A 720 2.28 -49.61 -17.21
N ARG A 721 3.29 -48.75 -17.11
CA ARG A 721 4.43 -48.69 -18.02
C ARG A 721 5.74 -48.55 -17.25
N ARG A 722 6.86 -48.90 -17.94
CA ARG A 722 8.20 -48.63 -17.43
C ARG A 722 8.58 -47.20 -17.54
#